data_3efc924be646312416391bebc29a794f
#
_entry.id   3efc924be646312416391bebc29a794f
#
_cell.length_a   1.000
_cell.length_b   1.000
_cell.length_c   1.000
_cell.angle_alpha   90.00
_cell.angle_beta   90.00
_cell.angle_gamma   90.00
#
_symmetry.space_group_name_H-M   'P 1'
#
loop_
_entity.id
_entity.type
_entity.pdbx_description
1 polymer ?
#
loop_
_entity_poly.entity_id
_entity_poly.type
_entity_poly.pdbx_seq_one_letter_code
_entity_poly.pdbx_strand_id
1 'polypeptide(L)'
;MIVANNGLGKKHHGMIIMNPLPNFDGIKFAGKLRPSQVAASSIIIPQLEEGSKRLHIVAPPGSGKTVLGLYVWSDLVKKPALVLSPNSAIQAQWAARTSLFDLNGKEDYISTDPKNPGLLTSLTYQSITMPSKGGVELDLEALDIWSQKLISQGEASDFESAEAWQKDLAQRNPDFYSSRLSTYRKTARDRIANEGNAVSTLHKSSMENIERLKEVGIGLIILDECHHLMHHWGRILSELKELFDDPIVLGLTATPPDGDSFKEVDATRYQEFFGPVDYEVPVPALVRDSNLAPYQDLCYFVRPSAQELTYISGVDDEFNELLEELKMDNGQADRIKPLDQWIWQALDERISPGGNKRDWNKYHSEREKFADNARRYLQLLDIQLPAGVPEIVLDLNDQSWSRISMLRTVLDLYVRHGLRRSKSTEDHQLSESIVARLRLLGVQITETGSRPCASPIGRVMAYSASKIEALSNIIGCELEALGDQIRAVIVTDFEKSSATALVEGVLDEEAGGAIAVFRSLVNNPLTDSLDPVLMTGSTVLVDDDLFEVFISNARKWVAERDLEIKFEDKSHGRFHEIHGKGKNWIPRYYTLMITEFFQQGITKCLVGTRGLLGEGWDASRINVLVDLTTVKTSMSINQLRGRSIRLDSLWKEKVANNWDVICLAEEFTKGFDDYERFKEKHKQLYGVCDDGAIEKGVGHVHAAFNDVRPEGINEGMELFNEDMLSRAINRSKCRELWGIGQPFNAKSSSAVEVKMNQSLGGGFKFGINRKQWTDESLMLEMSKAIVDTLQELREINRSSEPSGGSRGGGWLRYHLEHANEEETEKFTKALEQVLGPLNRPRYVISRPAMHMRDTWLSKMMPEVIAKFLRRQQRTIQMYHTVPSIFANTKERAEVFQKHWNYYIGISEITYARSDSGKIFLQELRKKRLGPKITMHRKQVFL
;
A
#
# COMPACT_ATOMS: atom_id res chain seq x y z
N MET A 1 -73.87 -6.25 42.89
CA MET A 1 -72.61 -6.91 42.62
C MET A 1 -72.11 -6.47 41.30
N ILE A 2 -71.21 -5.59 41.27
CA ILE A 2 -70.68 -4.90 40.08
C ILE A 2 -69.40 -5.57 39.74
N VAL A 3 -69.24 -6.09 38.51
CA VAL A 3 -68.02 -6.59 37.96
C VAL A 3 -67.50 -5.57 36.97
N ALA A 4 -66.36 -4.98 37.26
CA ALA A 4 -65.65 -4.04 36.39
C ALA A 4 -64.97 -4.78 35.26
N ASN A 5 -65.22 -4.31 34.06
CA ASN A 5 -64.63 -4.79 32.83
C ASN A 5 -63.42 -3.87 32.49
N ASN A 6 -62.19 -4.30 32.71
CA ASN A 6 -61.01 -3.59 32.26
C ASN A 6 -60.69 -3.97 30.81
N GLY A 7 -61.03 -3.07 29.90
CA GLY A 7 -60.68 -3.17 28.49
C GLY A 7 -59.19 -2.92 28.24
N LEU A 8 -58.42 -3.95 27.97
CA LEU A 8 -57.09 -3.88 27.38
C LEU A 8 -57.23 -3.59 25.87
N GLY A 9 -56.91 -2.34 25.51
CA GLY A 9 -56.88 -1.94 24.13
C GLY A 9 -55.75 -2.68 23.37
N LYS A 10 -56.16 -3.60 22.53
CA LYS A 10 -55.29 -4.14 21.49
C LYS A 10 -54.92 -3.04 20.52
N LYS A 11 -53.70 -2.56 20.57
CA LYS A 11 -53.09 -1.83 19.45
C LYS A 11 -53.01 -2.77 18.26
N HIS A 12 -53.89 -2.56 17.26
CA HIS A 12 -53.72 -3.16 15.95
C HIS A 12 -52.39 -2.65 15.36
N HIS A 13 -51.40 -3.53 15.27
CA HIS A 13 -50.29 -3.36 14.31
C HIS A 13 -50.94 -3.47 12.93
N GLY A 14 -50.97 -2.38 12.20
CA GLY A 14 -51.42 -2.38 10.81
C GLY A 14 -50.51 -3.31 10.02
N MET A 15 -51.07 -4.45 9.64
CA MET A 15 -50.45 -5.37 8.71
C MET A 15 -50.28 -4.63 7.38
N ILE A 16 -49.04 -4.29 7.01
CA ILE A 16 -48.75 -3.68 5.71
C ILE A 16 -48.94 -4.82 4.71
N ILE A 17 -50.01 -4.78 3.95
CA ILE A 17 -50.28 -5.75 2.88
C ILE A 17 -49.31 -5.40 1.74
N MET A 18 -48.17 -6.04 1.69
CA MET A 18 -47.27 -5.98 0.53
C MET A 18 -47.84 -6.88 -0.57
N ASN A 19 -47.86 -6.39 -1.80
CA ASN A 19 -48.20 -7.24 -2.95
C ASN A 19 -47.20 -8.40 -3.04
N PRO A 20 -47.63 -9.64 -3.28
CA PRO A 20 -46.70 -10.75 -3.42
C PRO A 20 -45.70 -10.49 -4.56
N LEU A 21 -44.43 -10.75 -4.29
CA LEU A 21 -43.39 -10.61 -5.32
C LEU A 21 -43.61 -11.62 -6.45
N PRO A 22 -43.34 -11.24 -7.71
CA PRO A 22 -43.40 -12.19 -8.83
C PRO A 22 -42.27 -13.23 -8.72
N ASN A 23 -42.47 -14.36 -9.42
CA ASN A 23 -41.44 -15.39 -9.52
C ASN A 23 -40.20 -14.88 -10.35
N PHE A 24 -39.12 -15.63 -10.32
CA PHE A 24 -37.89 -15.34 -11.06
C PHE A 24 -37.87 -15.77 -12.51
N ASP A 25 -38.98 -16.36 -13.01
CA ASP A 25 -39.05 -16.90 -14.37
C ASP A 25 -38.75 -15.81 -15.41
N GLY A 26 -37.82 -16.16 -16.32
CA GLY A 26 -37.44 -15.31 -17.42
C GLY A 26 -36.37 -14.22 -17.08
N ILE A 27 -36.00 -14.04 -15.80
CA ILE A 27 -34.93 -13.12 -15.45
C ILE A 27 -33.60 -13.79 -15.77
N LYS A 28 -32.75 -13.17 -16.63
CA LYS A 28 -31.43 -13.70 -17.02
C LYS A 28 -30.50 -12.62 -17.54
N PHE A 29 -29.21 -12.89 -17.51
CA PHE A 29 -28.20 -12.00 -18.10
C PHE A 29 -28.34 -11.98 -19.64
N ALA A 30 -28.50 -10.79 -20.24
CA ALA A 30 -28.66 -10.63 -21.68
C ALA A 30 -27.35 -10.51 -22.45
N GLY A 31 -26.22 -10.35 -21.74
CA GLY A 31 -24.90 -10.12 -22.31
C GLY A 31 -24.01 -11.35 -22.35
N LYS A 32 -22.69 -11.10 -22.49
CA LYS A 32 -21.62 -12.11 -22.38
C LYS A 32 -20.71 -11.75 -21.21
N LEU A 33 -20.49 -12.73 -20.33
CA LEU A 33 -19.54 -12.55 -19.22
C LEU A 33 -18.11 -12.37 -19.75
N ARG A 34 -17.35 -11.52 -19.09
CA ARG A 34 -15.91 -11.35 -19.34
C ARG A 34 -15.13 -12.59 -18.85
N PRO A 35 -13.93 -12.88 -19.36
CA PRO A 35 -13.14 -14.04 -18.95
C PRO A 35 -12.96 -14.13 -17.41
N SER A 36 -12.68 -13.01 -16.74
CA SER A 36 -12.55 -12.96 -15.28
C SER A 36 -13.85 -13.26 -14.54
N GLN A 37 -15.01 -12.86 -15.10
CA GLN A 37 -16.33 -13.18 -14.52
C GLN A 37 -16.69 -14.66 -14.74
N VAL A 38 -16.33 -15.24 -15.88
CA VAL A 38 -16.46 -16.69 -16.13
C VAL A 38 -15.60 -17.48 -15.14
N ALA A 39 -14.35 -17.07 -14.94
CA ALA A 39 -13.46 -17.69 -13.97
C ALA A 39 -14.01 -17.63 -12.54
N ALA A 40 -14.51 -16.46 -12.12
CA ALA A 40 -15.19 -16.31 -10.82
C ALA A 40 -16.42 -17.23 -10.71
N SER A 41 -17.26 -17.28 -11.76
CA SER A 41 -18.46 -18.12 -11.77
C SER A 41 -18.13 -19.62 -11.69
N SER A 42 -17.03 -20.07 -12.31
CA SER A 42 -16.57 -21.47 -12.23
C SER A 42 -16.18 -21.91 -10.81
N ILE A 43 -15.87 -20.95 -9.92
CA ILE A 43 -15.59 -21.19 -8.50
C ILE A 43 -16.88 -21.07 -7.67
N ILE A 44 -17.72 -20.08 -7.97
CA ILE A 44 -18.96 -19.82 -7.25
C ILE A 44 -19.98 -20.96 -7.42
N ILE A 45 -20.14 -21.51 -8.64
CA ILE A 45 -21.17 -22.52 -8.93
C ILE A 45 -20.99 -23.77 -8.08
N PRO A 46 -19.83 -24.44 -8.03
CA PRO A 46 -19.63 -25.62 -7.18
C PRO A 46 -19.85 -25.31 -5.70
N GLN A 47 -19.42 -24.17 -5.20
CA GLN A 47 -19.63 -23.80 -3.80
C GLN A 47 -21.11 -23.64 -3.45
N LEU A 48 -21.91 -23.06 -4.36
CA LEU A 48 -23.37 -22.96 -4.18
C LEU A 48 -24.03 -24.33 -4.22
N GLU A 49 -23.59 -25.23 -5.09
CA GLU A 49 -24.07 -26.62 -5.19
C GLU A 49 -23.74 -27.45 -3.94
N GLU A 50 -22.59 -27.19 -3.31
CA GLU A 50 -22.17 -27.76 -2.02
C GLU A 50 -22.91 -27.15 -0.82
N GLY A 51 -23.76 -26.13 -1.06
CA GLY A 51 -24.53 -25.46 -0.02
C GLY A 51 -23.80 -24.34 0.75
N SER A 52 -22.71 -23.83 0.20
CA SER A 52 -22.00 -22.67 0.82
C SER A 52 -22.94 -21.47 0.94
N LYS A 53 -22.89 -20.83 2.10
CA LYS A 53 -23.63 -19.60 2.41
C LYS A 53 -22.76 -18.35 2.39
N ARG A 54 -21.50 -18.50 2.01
CA ARG A 54 -20.51 -17.40 2.00
C ARG A 54 -19.70 -17.48 0.71
N LEU A 55 -19.57 -16.33 0.05
CA LEU A 55 -18.80 -16.16 -1.16
C LEU A 55 -17.99 -14.86 -1.02
N HIS A 56 -16.70 -14.89 -1.24
CA HIS A 56 -15.81 -13.77 -1.07
C HIS A 56 -14.94 -13.55 -2.32
N ILE A 57 -15.24 -12.50 -3.09
CA ILE A 57 -14.56 -12.18 -4.35
C ILE A 57 -13.84 -10.85 -4.23
N VAL A 58 -12.55 -10.89 -4.50
CA VAL A 58 -11.70 -9.68 -4.62
C VAL A 58 -11.58 -9.32 -6.09
N ALA A 59 -12.02 -8.13 -6.48
CA ALA A 59 -11.99 -7.69 -7.86
C ALA A 59 -11.77 -6.17 -7.95
N PRO A 60 -10.75 -5.71 -8.69
CA PRO A 60 -10.39 -4.30 -8.77
C PRO A 60 -11.50 -3.45 -9.40
N PRO A 61 -11.47 -2.11 -9.25
CA PRO A 61 -12.37 -1.21 -9.93
C PRO A 61 -12.31 -1.42 -11.46
N GLY A 62 -13.48 -1.43 -12.13
CA GLY A 62 -13.55 -1.69 -13.58
C GLY A 62 -13.59 -3.16 -13.98
N SER A 63 -13.41 -4.11 -13.07
CA SER A 63 -13.50 -5.55 -13.34
C SER A 63 -14.91 -6.04 -13.70
N GLY A 64 -15.95 -5.24 -13.40
CA GLY A 64 -17.35 -5.62 -13.60
C GLY A 64 -17.98 -6.34 -12.42
N LYS A 65 -17.57 -6.04 -11.17
CA LYS A 65 -18.13 -6.57 -9.91
C LYS A 65 -19.67 -6.54 -9.88
N THR A 66 -20.25 -5.37 -10.26
CA THR A 66 -21.71 -5.18 -10.28
C THR A 66 -22.42 -6.18 -11.19
N VAL A 67 -21.88 -6.41 -12.40
CA VAL A 67 -22.45 -7.39 -13.35
C VAL A 67 -22.31 -8.79 -12.81
N LEU A 68 -21.17 -9.15 -12.20
CA LEU A 68 -20.98 -10.46 -11.57
C LEU A 68 -21.98 -10.69 -10.42
N GLY A 69 -22.17 -9.72 -9.54
CA GLY A 69 -23.11 -9.82 -8.44
C GLY A 69 -24.57 -9.96 -8.92
N LEU A 70 -24.96 -9.19 -9.95
CA LEU A 70 -26.27 -9.30 -10.58
C LEU A 70 -26.45 -10.65 -11.31
N TYR A 71 -25.40 -11.19 -11.91
CA TYR A 71 -25.43 -12.54 -12.50
C TYR A 71 -25.64 -13.64 -11.44
N VAL A 72 -24.96 -13.52 -10.30
CA VAL A 72 -25.19 -14.43 -9.16
C VAL A 72 -26.64 -14.35 -8.69
N TRP A 73 -27.22 -13.14 -8.63
CA TRP A 73 -28.62 -12.94 -8.25
C TRP A 73 -29.59 -13.57 -9.25
N SER A 74 -29.45 -13.22 -10.54
CA SER A 74 -30.46 -13.56 -11.58
C SER A 74 -30.36 -14.98 -12.11
N ASP A 75 -29.14 -15.49 -12.31
CA ASP A 75 -28.89 -16.76 -12.98
C ASP A 75 -28.57 -17.91 -12.02
N LEU A 76 -27.91 -17.64 -10.88
CA LEU A 76 -27.45 -18.68 -9.95
C LEU A 76 -28.37 -18.85 -8.73
N VAL A 77 -28.61 -17.80 -7.96
CA VAL A 77 -29.37 -17.90 -6.69
C VAL A 77 -30.85 -17.80 -6.86
N LYS A 78 -31.37 -16.93 -7.72
CA LYS A 78 -32.79 -16.76 -8.08
C LYS A 78 -33.71 -16.56 -6.89
N LYS A 79 -33.34 -15.70 -5.96
CA LYS A 79 -34.06 -15.29 -4.77
C LYS A 79 -34.04 -13.77 -4.60
N PRO A 80 -35.04 -13.18 -3.86
CA PRO A 80 -34.94 -11.77 -3.53
C PRO A 80 -33.61 -11.41 -2.93
N ALA A 81 -33.02 -10.31 -3.41
CA ALA A 81 -31.68 -9.90 -3.00
C ALA A 81 -31.66 -8.48 -2.42
N LEU A 82 -30.84 -8.33 -1.37
CA LEU A 82 -30.46 -7.06 -0.79
C LEU A 82 -29.04 -6.72 -1.19
N VAL A 83 -28.85 -5.60 -1.90
CA VAL A 83 -27.52 -5.05 -2.20
C VAL A 83 -27.23 -3.91 -1.24
N LEU A 84 -26.11 -3.96 -0.57
CA LEU A 84 -25.65 -2.92 0.33
C LEU A 84 -24.39 -2.24 -0.20
N SER A 85 -24.43 -0.93 -0.29
CA SER A 85 -23.38 -0.10 -0.87
C SER A 85 -22.94 1.00 0.10
N PRO A 86 -21.68 1.51 0.01
CA PRO A 86 -21.18 2.52 0.94
C PRO A 86 -21.85 3.90 0.76
N ASN A 87 -22.31 4.22 -0.44
CA ASN A 87 -22.92 5.51 -0.75
C ASN A 87 -24.06 5.42 -1.79
N SER A 88 -24.81 6.51 -1.93
CA SER A 88 -25.98 6.57 -2.82
C SER A 88 -25.63 6.51 -4.31
N ALA A 89 -24.44 6.92 -4.72
CA ALA A 89 -24.02 6.86 -6.12
C ALA A 89 -23.82 5.39 -6.55
N ILE A 90 -23.17 4.58 -5.74
CA ILE A 90 -22.98 3.15 -5.99
C ILE A 90 -24.32 2.41 -5.89
N GLN A 91 -25.18 2.77 -4.90
CA GLN A 91 -26.54 2.26 -4.80
C GLN A 91 -27.31 2.44 -6.11
N ALA A 92 -27.33 3.65 -6.67
CA ALA A 92 -28.00 3.95 -7.93
C ALA A 92 -27.38 3.21 -9.12
N GLN A 93 -26.07 3.01 -9.12
CA GLN A 93 -25.36 2.25 -10.15
C GLN A 93 -25.79 0.78 -10.18
N TRP A 94 -26.01 0.13 -9.04
CA TRP A 94 -26.52 -1.24 -8.97
C TRP A 94 -27.89 -1.37 -9.61
N ALA A 95 -28.81 -0.47 -9.27
CA ALA A 95 -30.16 -0.45 -9.86
C ALA A 95 -30.10 -0.18 -11.38
N ALA A 96 -29.31 0.80 -11.83
CA ALA A 96 -29.20 1.13 -13.25
C ALA A 96 -28.60 -0.01 -14.10
N ARG A 97 -27.67 -0.79 -13.55
CA ARG A 97 -27.03 -1.92 -14.26
C ARG A 97 -27.93 -3.12 -14.49
N THR A 98 -29.09 -3.19 -13.85
CA THR A 98 -30.11 -4.22 -14.17
C THR A 98 -30.63 -4.11 -15.60
N SER A 99 -30.48 -2.94 -16.26
CA SER A 99 -30.78 -2.76 -17.69
C SER A 99 -29.95 -3.65 -18.64
N LEU A 100 -28.88 -4.28 -18.15
CA LEU A 100 -28.09 -5.27 -18.90
C LEU A 100 -28.68 -6.68 -18.82
N PHE A 101 -29.79 -6.85 -18.09
CA PHE A 101 -30.49 -8.12 -17.87
C PHE A 101 -31.86 -8.07 -18.52
N ASP A 102 -32.33 -9.23 -19.00
CA ASP A 102 -33.71 -9.41 -19.38
C ASP A 102 -34.51 -9.64 -18.09
N LEU A 103 -35.30 -8.66 -17.69
CA LEU A 103 -36.12 -8.73 -16.48
C LEU A 103 -37.54 -9.30 -16.72
N ASN A 104 -37.85 -9.57 -17.99
CA ASN A 104 -39.15 -10.13 -18.37
C ASN A 104 -40.37 -9.34 -17.82
N GLY A 105 -40.32 -8.01 -17.95
CA GLY A 105 -41.38 -7.09 -17.51
C GLY A 105 -41.50 -6.89 -15.99
N LYS A 106 -40.40 -7.17 -15.26
CA LYS A 106 -40.31 -7.01 -13.80
C LYS A 106 -39.45 -5.82 -13.34
N GLU A 107 -39.31 -4.79 -14.19
CA GLU A 107 -38.48 -3.61 -13.92
C GLU A 107 -38.97 -2.86 -12.66
N ASP A 108 -40.28 -2.82 -12.42
CA ASP A 108 -40.89 -2.16 -11.25
C ASP A 108 -40.54 -2.85 -9.92
N TYR A 109 -39.96 -4.04 -9.94
CA TYR A 109 -39.52 -4.75 -8.74
C TYR A 109 -38.02 -4.58 -8.44
N ILE A 110 -37.35 -3.64 -9.13
CA ILE A 110 -36.03 -3.15 -8.80
C ILE A 110 -36.15 -1.89 -7.95
N SER A 111 -35.77 -1.95 -6.71
CA SER A 111 -36.00 -0.86 -5.73
C SER A 111 -34.71 -0.26 -5.19
N THR A 112 -34.75 1.04 -4.94
CA THR A 112 -33.75 1.79 -4.13
C THR A 112 -34.37 2.41 -2.89
N ASP A 113 -35.67 2.15 -2.65
CA ASP A 113 -36.44 2.63 -1.51
C ASP A 113 -36.64 1.50 -0.48
N PRO A 114 -36.14 1.64 0.75
CA PRO A 114 -36.31 0.62 1.79
C PRO A 114 -37.77 0.45 2.25
N LYS A 115 -38.65 1.40 1.89
CA LYS A 115 -40.07 1.29 2.20
C LYS A 115 -40.83 0.37 1.25
N ASN A 116 -40.30 0.19 0.04
CA ASN A 116 -40.88 -0.64 -1.02
C ASN A 116 -39.85 -1.63 -1.57
N PRO A 117 -39.42 -2.61 -0.77
CA PRO A 117 -38.43 -3.59 -1.23
C PRO A 117 -38.99 -4.49 -2.33
N GLY A 118 -38.15 -4.92 -3.29
CA GLY A 118 -38.51 -5.70 -4.47
C GLY A 118 -37.69 -6.98 -4.63
N LEU A 119 -37.66 -7.52 -5.85
CA LEU A 119 -36.82 -8.68 -6.21
C LEU A 119 -35.33 -8.38 -6.06
N LEU A 120 -34.95 -7.14 -6.38
CA LEU A 120 -33.64 -6.59 -6.05
C LEU A 120 -33.84 -5.26 -5.32
N THR A 121 -33.32 -5.16 -4.12
CA THR A 121 -33.36 -3.93 -3.33
C THR A 121 -31.95 -3.45 -3.09
N SER A 122 -31.59 -2.30 -3.69
CA SER A 122 -30.26 -1.70 -3.51
C SER A 122 -30.33 -0.54 -2.53
N LEU A 123 -29.61 -0.63 -1.42
CA LEU A 123 -29.62 0.36 -0.33
C LEU A 123 -28.18 0.74 0.04
N THR A 124 -28.06 1.85 0.78
CA THR A 124 -26.78 2.16 1.44
C THR A 124 -26.68 1.44 2.79
N TYR A 125 -25.46 1.14 3.25
CA TYR A 125 -25.25 0.57 4.59
C TYR A 125 -25.99 1.39 5.67
N GLN A 126 -25.94 2.72 5.59
CA GLN A 126 -26.57 3.61 6.54
C GLN A 126 -28.08 3.46 6.61
N SER A 127 -28.75 3.07 5.53
CA SER A 127 -30.21 2.93 5.47
C SER A 127 -30.77 1.88 6.46
N ILE A 128 -29.94 0.88 6.80
CA ILE A 128 -30.34 -0.21 7.71
C ILE A 128 -29.46 -0.28 8.97
N THR A 129 -28.40 0.52 9.05
CA THR A 129 -27.46 0.49 10.18
C THR A 129 -27.33 1.84 10.91
N MET A 130 -28.26 2.77 10.69
CA MET A 130 -28.24 4.05 11.35
C MET A 130 -28.40 3.86 12.87
N PRO A 131 -27.42 4.29 13.69
CA PRO A 131 -27.53 4.14 15.13
C PRO A 131 -28.54 5.13 15.71
N SER A 132 -29.14 4.79 16.84
CA SER A 132 -29.95 5.72 17.60
C SER A 132 -29.06 6.86 18.10
N LYS A 133 -29.61 8.10 18.15
CA LYS A 133 -28.84 9.28 18.59
C LYS A 133 -28.64 9.33 20.12
N GLY A 134 -29.32 8.49 20.86
CA GLY A 134 -29.29 8.33 22.32
C GLY A 134 -30.56 7.63 22.76
N GLY A 135 -30.49 6.94 23.84
CA GLY A 135 -31.60 6.37 24.57
C GLY A 135 -31.18 6.31 26.03
N VAL A 136 -32.12 6.29 26.99
CA VAL A 136 -31.79 6.30 28.41
C VAL A 136 -30.78 5.20 28.75
N GLU A 137 -30.92 4.01 28.22
CA GLU A 137 -30.00 2.88 28.44
C GLU A 137 -28.61 3.14 27.87
N LEU A 138 -28.51 3.66 26.65
CA LEU A 138 -27.22 3.98 26.02
C LEU A 138 -26.48 5.10 26.75
N ASP A 139 -27.23 6.09 27.26
CA ASP A 139 -26.67 7.21 28.00
C ASP A 139 -26.17 6.77 29.36
N LEU A 140 -26.89 5.88 30.02
CA LEU A 140 -26.48 5.28 31.31
C LEU A 140 -25.20 4.48 31.15
N GLU A 141 -25.12 3.62 30.14
CA GLU A 141 -23.93 2.84 29.83
C GLU A 141 -22.73 3.73 29.47
N ALA A 142 -22.96 4.79 28.68
CA ALA A 142 -21.91 5.76 28.32
C ALA A 142 -21.37 6.52 29.54
N LEU A 143 -22.26 6.91 30.46
CA LEU A 143 -21.88 7.58 31.70
C LEU A 143 -21.13 6.61 32.66
N ASP A 144 -21.55 5.36 32.73
CA ASP A 144 -20.85 4.34 33.51
C ASP A 144 -19.42 4.10 33.00
N ILE A 145 -19.24 3.92 31.68
CA ILE A 145 -17.92 3.80 31.05
C ILE A 145 -17.06 5.03 31.33
N TRP A 146 -17.66 6.23 31.25
CA TRP A 146 -16.95 7.46 31.54
C TRP A 146 -16.55 7.54 33.02
N SER A 147 -17.44 7.16 33.95
CA SER A 147 -17.12 7.09 35.38
C SER A 147 -15.97 6.13 35.68
N GLN A 148 -16.00 4.92 35.10
CA GLN A 148 -14.92 3.96 35.22
C GLN A 148 -13.59 4.54 34.70
N LYS A 149 -13.65 5.31 33.62
CA LYS A 149 -12.46 5.96 33.06
C LYS A 149 -11.92 7.07 33.97
N LEU A 150 -12.78 7.91 34.56
CA LEU A 150 -12.38 8.95 35.51
C LEU A 150 -11.71 8.32 36.75
N ILE A 151 -12.26 7.24 37.28
CA ILE A 151 -11.69 6.52 38.42
C ILE A 151 -10.33 5.91 38.05
N SER A 152 -10.23 5.26 36.90
CA SER A 152 -8.96 4.66 36.45
C SER A 152 -7.87 5.69 36.15
N GLN A 153 -8.22 6.93 35.88
CA GLN A 153 -7.30 8.04 35.64
C GLN A 153 -6.95 8.82 36.92
N GLY A 154 -7.62 8.51 38.05
CA GLY A 154 -7.42 9.21 39.31
C GLY A 154 -8.10 10.60 39.41
N GLU A 155 -9.00 10.92 38.46
CA GLU A 155 -9.79 12.16 38.44
C GLU A 155 -10.99 12.07 39.41
N ALA A 156 -11.40 10.85 39.77
CA ALA A 156 -12.44 10.58 40.76
C ALA A 156 -12.02 9.40 41.63
N SER A 157 -12.45 9.41 42.90
CA SER A 157 -12.15 8.33 43.88
C SER A 157 -13.09 7.14 43.74
N ASP A 158 -14.31 7.37 43.36
CA ASP A 158 -15.44 6.44 43.30
C ASP A 158 -16.49 6.90 42.28
N PHE A 159 -17.53 6.10 42.07
CA PHE A 159 -18.61 6.41 41.15
C PHE A 159 -19.38 7.68 41.51
N GLU A 160 -19.62 7.95 42.81
CA GLU A 160 -20.34 9.12 43.27
C GLU A 160 -19.60 10.42 42.96
N SER A 161 -18.28 10.45 43.20
CA SER A 161 -17.40 11.57 42.85
C SER A 161 -17.25 11.74 41.31
N ALA A 162 -17.28 10.64 40.54
CA ALA A 162 -17.27 10.69 39.09
C ALA A 162 -18.56 11.30 38.51
N GLU A 163 -19.74 10.94 39.06
CA GLU A 163 -21.02 11.55 38.67
C GLU A 163 -21.08 13.03 39.04
N ALA A 164 -20.59 13.38 40.23
CA ALA A 164 -20.52 14.78 40.63
C ALA A 164 -19.65 15.61 39.70
N TRP A 165 -18.51 15.06 39.31
CA TRP A 165 -17.57 15.64 38.31
C TRP A 165 -18.26 15.85 36.95
N GLN A 166 -18.99 14.84 36.45
CA GLN A 166 -19.71 14.90 35.17
C GLN A 166 -20.84 15.97 35.22
N LYS A 167 -21.58 16.04 36.31
CA LYS A 167 -22.64 17.04 36.50
C LYS A 167 -22.09 18.47 36.55
N ASP A 168 -21.00 18.69 37.26
CA ASP A 168 -20.32 19.99 37.30
C ASP A 168 -19.77 20.38 35.90
N LEU A 169 -19.20 19.46 35.17
CA LEU A 169 -18.75 19.70 33.79
C LEU A 169 -19.88 20.05 32.85
N ALA A 170 -21.01 19.37 32.97
CA ALA A 170 -22.21 19.66 32.16
C ALA A 170 -22.73 21.09 32.35
N GLN A 171 -22.56 21.65 33.56
CA GLN A 171 -22.92 23.01 33.86
C GLN A 171 -21.88 24.02 33.42
N ARG A 172 -20.60 23.75 33.64
CA ARG A 172 -19.50 24.69 33.34
C ARG A 172 -19.13 24.75 31.87
N ASN A 173 -19.17 23.60 31.15
CA ASN A 173 -18.80 23.51 29.75
C ASN A 173 -19.65 22.47 29.00
N PRO A 174 -20.92 22.84 28.67
CA PRO A 174 -21.89 21.94 28.07
C PRO A 174 -21.44 21.40 26.68
N ASP A 175 -20.71 22.16 25.89
CA ASP A 175 -20.22 21.74 24.58
C ASP A 175 -19.16 20.62 24.71
N PHE A 176 -18.23 20.79 25.64
CA PHE A 176 -17.22 19.77 25.93
C PHE A 176 -17.88 18.52 26.53
N TYR A 177 -18.83 18.67 27.45
CA TYR A 177 -19.60 17.55 28.00
C TYR A 177 -20.30 16.76 26.90
N SER A 178 -21.02 17.46 26.01
CA SER A 178 -21.74 16.85 24.88
C SER A 178 -20.81 16.10 23.94
N SER A 179 -19.67 16.69 23.61
CA SER A 179 -18.62 16.05 22.78
C SER A 179 -18.07 14.77 23.43
N ARG A 180 -17.78 14.83 24.75
CA ARG A 180 -17.28 13.67 25.51
C ARG A 180 -18.35 12.58 25.64
N LEU A 181 -19.55 12.93 25.96
CA LEU A 181 -20.68 12.00 26.07
C LEU A 181 -20.90 11.28 24.71
N SER A 182 -20.82 12.03 23.59
CA SER A 182 -20.88 11.44 22.25
C SER A 182 -19.78 10.39 22.01
N THR A 183 -18.57 10.65 22.50
CA THR A 183 -17.46 9.70 22.42
C THR A 183 -17.74 8.42 23.20
N TYR A 184 -18.22 8.55 24.45
CA TYR A 184 -18.55 7.40 25.28
C TYR A 184 -19.80 6.65 24.82
N ARG A 185 -20.78 7.33 24.21
CA ARG A 185 -21.91 6.67 23.52
C ARG A 185 -21.43 5.76 22.40
N LYS A 186 -20.39 6.17 21.66
CA LYS A 186 -19.77 5.29 20.65
C LYS A 186 -19.17 4.05 21.30
N THR A 187 -18.44 4.22 22.40
CA THR A 187 -17.84 3.10 23.15
C THR A 187 -18.90 2.18 23.76
N ALA A 188 -20.00 2.73 24.28
CA ALA A 188 -21.12 1.97 24.83
C ALA A 188 -21.82 1.14 23.73
N ARG A 189 -22.08 1.72 22.55
CA ARG A 189 -22.59 0.95 21.41
C ARG A 189 -21.69 -0.18 21.01
N ASP A 190 -20.36 0.07 20.98
CA ASP A 190 -19.38 -0.94 20.67
C ASP A 190 -19.37 -2.08 21.72
N ARG A 191 -19.60 -1.77 22.98
CA ARG A 191 -19.71 -2.76 24.06
C ARG A 191 -20.99 -3.58 23.93
N ILE A 192 -22.16 -2.92 23.81
CA ILE A 192 -23.48 -3.57 23.63
C ILE A 192 -23.47 -4.46 22.37
N ALA A 193 -22.88 -3.96 21.27
CA ALA A 193 -22.74 -4.73 20.04
C ALA A 193 -21.81 -5.96 20.18
N ASN A 194 -20.80 -5.90 21.05
CA ASN A 194 -19.93 -7.05 21.33
C ASN A 194 -20.65 -8.15 22.15
N GLU A 195 -21.69 -7.78 22.88
CA GLU A 195 -22.50 -8.70 23.67
C GLU A 195 -23.62 -9.41 22.83
N GLY A 196 -23.66 -9.21 21.50
CA GLY A 196 -24.63 -9.83 20.59
C GLY A 196 -25.98 -9.10 20.51
N ASN A 197 -26.01 -7.82 20.84
CA ASN A 197 -27.21 -6.96 20.82
C ASN A 197 -27.04 -5.74 19.89
N ALA A 198 -26.31 -5.89 18.77
CA ALA A 198 -26.00 -4.77 17.89
C ALA A 198 -27.27 -4.16 17.25
N VAL A 199 -28.22 -4.99 16.87
CA VAL A 199 -29.50 -4.55 16.26
C VAL A 199 -30.31 -3.69 17.23
N SER A 200 -30.27 -3.94 18.54
CA SER A 200 -30.98 -3.12 19.55
C SER A 200 -30.48 -1.67 19.62
N THR A 201 -29.28 -1.40 19.13
CA THR A 201 -28.68 -0.04 19.11
C THR A 201 -29.12 0.81 17.92
N LEU A 202 -29.94 0.26 17.02
CA LEU A 202 -30.36 0.94 15.78
C LEU A 202 -31.46 1.96 16.00
N HIS A 203 -31.50 2.94 15.09
CA HIS A 203 -32.60 3.89 15.02
C HIS A 203 -33.89 3.18 14.58
N LYS A 204 -35.03 3.66 15.08
CA LYS A 204 -36.36 3.12 14.79
C LYS A 204 -36.62 2.94 13.29
N SER A 205 -36.20 3.90 12.45
CA SER A 205 -36.37 3.80 10.99
C SER A 205 -35.58 2.67 10.36
N SER A 206 -34.38 2.36 10.89
CA SER A 206 -33.58 1.22 10.43
C SER A 206 -34.27 -0.10 10.82
N MET A 207 -34.82 -0.19 12.01
CA MET A 207 -35.58 -1.38 12.45
C MET A 207 -36.81 -1.59 11.56
N GLU A 208 -37.58 -0.55 11.26
CA GLU A 208 -38.74 -0.66 10.35
C GLU A 208 -38.35 -1.11 8.94
N ASN A 209 -37.19 -0.66 8.43
CA ASN A 209 -36.68 -1.11 7.14
C ASN A 209 -36.26 -2.59 7.16
N ILE A 210 -35.60 -3.04 8.23
CA ILE A 210 -35.21 -4.44 8.43
C ILE A 210 -36.44 -5.36 8.46
N GLU A 211 -37.51 -4.98 9.19
CA GLU A 211 -38.77 -5.75 9.25
C GLU A 211 -39.37 -5.93 7.85
N ARG A 212 -39.46 -4.85 7.03
CA ARG A 212 -39.98 -4.93 5.66
C ARG A 212 -39.12 -5.85 4.77
N LEU A 213 -37.78 -5.79 4.88
CA LEU A 213 -36.88 -6.66 4.15
C LEU A 213 -37.07 -8.14 4.57
N LYS A 214 -37.32 -8.39 5.83
CA LYS A 214 -37.60 -9.73 6.34
C LYS A 214 -38.90 -10.30 5.74
N GLU A 215 -39.97 -9.47 5.62
CA GLU A 215 -41.24 -9.89 5.00
C GLU A 215 -41.08 -10.27 3.53
N VAL A 216 -40.13 -9.69 2.81
CA VAL A 216 -39.79 -10.00 1.40
C VAL A 216 -39.11 -11.36 1.25
N GLY A 217 -38.48 -11.86 2.31
CA GLY A 217 -37.77 -13.14 2.27
C GLY A 217 -36.44 -13.08 1.53
N ILE A 218 -35.54 -12.19 1.98
CA ILE A 218 -34.19 -12.01 1.39
C ILE A 218 -33.41 -13.33 1.43
N GLY A 219 -33.03 -13.85 0.27
CA GLY A 219 -32.29 -15.11 0.13
C GLY A 219 -30.83 -14.87 -0.32
N LEU A 220 -30.48 -13.62 -0.73
CA LEU A 220 -29.13 -13.23 -1.12
C LEU A 220 -28.83 -11.83 -0.58
N ILE A 221 -27.69 -11.66 0.09
CA ILE A 221 -27.13 -10.36 0.48
C ILE A 221 -25.86 -10.14 -0.31
N ILE A 222 -25.81 -9.07 -1.10
CA ILE A 222 -24.61 -8.64 -1.84
C ILE A 222 -24.03 -7.43 -1.12
N LEU A 223 -22.80 -7.54 -0.67
CA LEU A 223 -22.08 -6.51 0.07
C LEU A 223 -21.00 -5.91 -0.84
N ASP A 224 -21.28 -4.73 -1.42
CA ASP A 224 -20.31 -4.02 -2.25
C ASP A 224 -19.36 -3.21 -1.40
N GLU A 225 -18.08 -3.23 -1.77
CA GLU A 225 -16.97 -2.68 -0.99
C GLU A 225 -17.01 -3.18 0.48
N CYS A 226 -17.12 -4.50 0.64
CA CYS A 226 -17.37 -5.16 1.93
C CYS A 226 -16.25 -4.93 2.98
N HIS A 227 -15.10 -4.40 2.60
CA HIS A 227 -14.05 -3.95 3.52
C HIS A 227 -14.49 -2.81 4.46
N HIS A 228 -15.58 -2.08 4.14
CA HIS A 228 -16.18 -1.10 5.05
C HIS A 228 -16.85 -1.72 6.28
N LEU A 229 -17.06 -3.04 6.30
CA LEU A 229 -17.79 -3.77 7.35
C LEU A 229 -16.99 -4.04 8.62
N MET A 230 -15.84 -3.41 8.80
CA MET A 230 -14.91 -3.74 9.88
C MET A 230 -15.26 -3.17 11.26
N HIS A 231 -16.30 -2.33 11.34
CA HIS A 231 -16.69 -1.71 12.58
C HIS A 231 -18.13 -2.10 12.98
N HIS A 232 -18.90 -1.14 13.46
CA HIS A 232 -20.28 -1.29 13.88
C HIS A 232 -21.19 -2.02 12.85
N TRP A 233 -20.97 -1.77 11.54
CA TRP A 233 -21.78 -2.38 10.48
C TRP A 233 -21.63 -3.90 10.37
N GLY A 234 -20.40 -4.42 10.55
CA GLY A 234 -20.16 -5.86 10.49
C GLY A 234 -20.92 -6.64 11.58
N ARG A 235 -21.04 -6.05 12.77
CA ARG A 235 -21.77 -6.64 13.89
C ARG A 235 -23.28 -6.72 13.60
N ILE A 236 -23.86 -5.62 13.11
CA ILE A 236 -25.27 -5.55 12.74
C ILE A 236 -25.57 -6.57 11.64
N LEU A 237 -24.71 -6.69 10.62
CA LEU A 237 -24.93 -7.62 9.52
C LEU A 237 -24.81 -9.08 9.93
N SER A 238 -23.98 -9.41 10.92
CA SER A 238 -23.95 -10.77 11.49
C SER A 238 -25.28 -11.15 12.14
N GLU A 239 -25.90 -10.24 12.90
CA GLU A 239 -27.21 -10.45 13.50
C GLU A 239 -28.34 -10.44 12.43
N LEU A 240 -28.23 -9.57 11.40
CA LEU A 240 -29.19 -9.54 10.29
C LEU A 240 -29.21 -10.85 9.49
N LYS A 241 -28.07 -11.52 9.35
CA LYS A 241 -28.00 -12.82 8.70
C LYS A 241 -28.91 -13.86 9.39
N GLU A 242 -28.92 -13.85 10.72
CA GLU A 242 -29.82 -14.73 11.49
C GLU A 242 -31.29 -14.31 11.34
N LEU A 243 -31.58 -13.01 11.28
CA LEU A 243 -32.95 -12.49 11.12
C LEU A 243 -33.57 -12.78 9.75
N PHE A 244 -32.75 -13.01 8.71
CA PHE A 244 -33.18 -13.31 7.33
C PHE A 244 -33.11 -14.82 6.98
N ASP A 245 -33.17 -15.70 7.96
CA ASP A 245 -33.12 -17.16 7.78
C ASP A 245 -31.88 -17.66 7.01
N ASP A 246 -30.72 -17.18 7.39
CA ASP A 246 -29.41 -17.59 6.85
C ASP A 246 -29.27 -17.45 5.32
N PRO A 247 -29.41 -16.25 4.76
CA PRO A 247 -29.26 -15.99 3.34
C PRO A 247 -27.82 -16.25 2.86
N ILE A 248 -27.65 -16.44 1.56
CA ILE A 248 -26.31 -16.46 0.93
C ILE A 248 -25.74 -15.04 1.01
N VAL A 249 -24.49 -14.92 1.45
CA VAL A 249 -23.74 -13.65 1.51
C VAL A 249 -22.65 -13.63 0.46
N LEU A 250 -22.69 -12.66 -0.45
CA LEU A 250 -21.66 -12.41 -1.45
C LEU A 250 -20.91 -11.11 -1.09
N GLY A 251 -19.68 -11.24 -0.62
CA GLY A 251 -18.77 -10.13 -0.40
C GLY A 251 -18.00 -9.77 -1.67
N LEU A 252 -18.09 -8.51 -2.08
CA LEU A 252 -17.36 -7.95 -3.21
C LEU A 252 -16.48 -6.79 -2.71
N THR A 253 -15.20 -6.83 -3.00
CA THR A 253 -14.28 -5.76 -2.63
C THR A 253 -13.18 -5.59 -3.67
N ALA A 254 -12.62 -4.39 -3.75
CA ALA A 254 -11.42 -4.15 -4.57
C ALA A 254 -10.15 -4.64 -3.87
N THR A 255 -10.14 -4.64 -2.54
CA THR A 255 -8.99 -5.04 -1.70
C THR A 255 -9.51 -5.66 -0.41
N PRO A 256 -9.05 -6.86 -0.05
CA PRO A 256 -9.32 -7.39 1.27
C PRO A 256 -8.57 -6.54 2.32
N PRO A 257 -9.04 -6.49 3.58
CA PRO A 257 -8.31 -5.80 4.63
C PRO A 257 -6.95 -6.47 4.88
N ASP A 258 -5.88 -5.66 4.83
CA ASP A 258 -4.54 -6.08 5.22
C ASP A 258 -4.43 -6.11 6.75
N GLY A 259 -3.86 -7.18 7.31
CA GLY A 259 -3.68 -7.36 8.76
C GLY A 259 -2.90 -6.23 9.44
N ASP A 260 -2.00 -5.56 8.70
CA ASP A 260 -1.20 -4.44 9.21
C ASP A 260 -1.98 -3.11 9.31
N SER A 261 -3.08 -2.97 8.59
CA SER A 261 -3.86 -1.73 8.52
C SER A 261 -4.99 -1.65 9.55
N PHE A 262 -5.32 -2.74 10.23
CA PHE A 262 -6.50 -2.86 11.08
C PHE A 262 -6.18 -3.44 12.46
N LYS A 263 -7.07 -3.17 13.43
CA LYS A 263 -7.00 -3.83 14.72
C LYS A 263 -7.23 -5.34 14.50
N GLU A 264 -6.41 -6.16 15.10
CA GLU A 264 -6.46 -7.63 15.03
C GLU A 264 -7.88 -8.20 15.21
N VAL A 265 -8.66 -7.60 16.11
CA VAL A 265 -10.07 -7.97 16.37
C VAL A 265 -11.00 -7.73 15.17
N ASP A 266 -10.79 -6.65 14.40
CA ASP A 266 -11.63 -6.32 13.24
C ASP A 266 -11.27 -7.20 12.05
N ALA A 267 -9.98 -7.50 11.85
CA ALA A 267 -9.51 -8.43 10.83
C ALA A 267 -10.02 -9.87 11.07
N THR A 268 -9.98 -10.33 12.32
CA THR A 268 -10.50 -11.65 12.72
C THR A 268 -12.00 -11.76 12.43
N ARG A 269 -12.80 -10.74 12.77
CA ARG A 269 -14.25 -10.73 12.47
C ARG A 269 -14.56 -10.72 10.99
N TYR A 270 -13.79 -9.97 10.21
CA TYR A 270 -13.97 -9.97 8.76
C TYR A 270 -13.75 -11.37 8.18
N GLN A 271 -12.71 -12.06 8.64
CA GLN A 271 -12.43 -13.44 8.26
C GLN A 271 -13.49 -14.43 8.76
N GLU A 272 -14.00 -14.26 9.96
CA GLU A 272 -15.09 -15.08 10.50
C GLU A 272 -16.39 -14.91 9.68
N PHE A 273 -16.65 -13.69 9.20
CA PHE A 273 -17.87 -13.38 8.44
C PHE A 273 -17.81 -13.84 6.98
N PHE A 274 -16.69 -13.54 6.26
CA PHE A 274 -16.54 -13.84 4.83
C PHE A 274 -15.76 -15.13 4.54
N GLY A 275 -14.96 -15.61 5.48
CA GLY A 275 -14.00 -16.67 5.22
C GLY A 275 -12.78 -16.23 4.41
N PRO A 276 -12.00 -17.18 3.89
CA PRO A 276 -10.90 -16.88 2.98
C PRO A 276 -11.44 -16.27 1.67
N VAL A 277 -10.55 -15.61 0.90
CA VAL A 277 -10.87 -15.13 -0.44
C VAL A 277 -11.03 -16.34 -1.38
N ASP A 278 -12.21 -16.50 -1.98
CA ASP A 278 -12.49 -17.59 -2.91
C ASP A 278 -11.85 -17.36 -4.28
N TYR A 279 -11.87 -16.12 -4.73
CA TYR A 279 -11.26 -15.72 -5.99
C TYR A 279 -10.80 -14.27 -5.98
N GLU A 280 -9.56 -14.05 -6.44
CA GLU A 280 -9.01 -12.72 -6.69
C GLU A 280 -8.82 -12.51 -8.19
N VAL A 281 -9.44 -11.45 -8.74
CA VAL A 281 -9.26 -11.04 -10.14
C VAL A 281 -7.97 -10.23 -10.26
N PRO A 282 -6.91 -10.72 -10.87
CA PRO A 282 -5.66 -9.98 -11.00
C PRO A 282 -5.81 -8.83 -12.01
N VAL A 283 -5.36 -7.62 -11.62
CA VAL A 283 -5.34 -6.45 -12.50
C VAL A 283 -4.64 -6.73 -13.84
N PRO A 284 -3.51 -7.44 -13.88
CA PRO A 284 -2.82 -7.75 -15.13
C PRO A 284 -3.66 -8.57 -16.12
N ALA A 285 -4.46 -9.51 -15.64
CA ALA A 285 -5.38 -10.25 -16.51
C ALA A 285 -6.37 -9.33 -17.20
N LEU A 286 -6.94 -8.38 -16.46
CA LEU A 286 -7.89 -7.41 -17.01
C LEU A 286 -7.26 -6.47 -18.04
N VAL A 287 -5.99 -6.10 -17.86
CA VAL A 287 -5.25 -5.27 -18.82
C VAL A 287 -4.97 -6.09 -20.08
N ARG A 288 -4.45 -7.32 -19.98
CA ARG A 288 -4.21 -8.20 -21.12
C ARG A 288 -5.48 -8.56 -21.90
N ASP A 289 -6.59 -8.75 -21.19
CA ASP A 289 -7.93 -8.99 -21.77
C ASP A 289 -8.57 -7.73 -22.37
N SER A 290 -7.88 -6.57 -22.38
CA SER A 290 -8.44 -5.28 -22.84
C SER A 290 -9.72 -4.87 -22.09
N ASN A 291 -9.83 -5.21 -20.81
CA ASN A 291 -10.90 -4.77 -19.92
C ASN A 291 -10.48 -3.57 -19.06
N LEU A 292 -9.18 -3.34 -18.92
CA LEU A 292 -8.57 -2.13 -18.38
C LEU A 292 -7.52 -1.59 -19.34
N ALA A 293 -7.24 -0.29 -19.28
CA ALA A 293 -6.18 0.32 -20.07
C ALA A 293 -4.80 -0.06 -19.51
N PRO A 294 -3.79 -0.24 -20.34
CA PRO A 294 -2.40 -0.31 -19.93
C PRO A 294 -2.01 0.92 -19.13
N TYR A 295 -1.09 0.74 -18.19
CA TYR A 295 -0.62 1.84 -17.35
C TYR A 295 0.85 1.64 -16.93
N GLN A 296 1.47 2.70 -16.51
CA GLN A 296 2.75 2.68 -15.83
C GLN A 296 2.70 3.58 -14.61
N ASP A 297 3.38 3.14 -13.56
CA ASP A 297 3.60 3.92 -12.35
C ASP A 297 4.95 4.60 -12.47
N LEU A 298 4.98 5.89 -12.21
CA LEU A 298 6.13 6.77 -12.35
C LEU A 298 6.34 7.54 -11.05
N CYS A 299 7.56 7.96 -10.79
CA CYS A 299 7.86 8.81 -9.65
C CYS A 299 8.75 9.99 -10.06
N TYR A 300 8.64 11.07 -9.31
CA TYR A 300 9.48 12.26 -9.48
C TYR A 300 10.05 12.65 -8.12
N PHE A 301 11.36 12.75 -8.01
CA PHE A 301 12.05 13.08 -6.78
C PHE A 301 12.32 14.59 -6.69
N VAL A 302 12.11 15.14 -5.49
CA VAL A 302 12.41 16.54 -5.17
C VAL A 302 13.12 16.64 -3.82
N ARG A 303 13.81 17.74 -3.61
CA ARG A 303 14.36 18.12 -2.29
C ARG A 303 13.47 19.19 -1.66
N PRO A 304 13.37 19.25 -0.32
CA PRO A 304 12.71 20.36 0.35
C PRO A 304 13.31 21.70 -0.03
N SER A 305 12.51 22.75 0.05
CA SER A 305 13.01 24.14 -0.12
C SER A 305 14.06 24.50 0.95
N ALA A 306 14.82 25.54 0.72
CA ALA A 306 15.85 25.99 1.68
C ALA A 306 15.27 26.31 3.07
N GLN A 307 14.08 26.88 3.13
CA GLN A 307 13.39 27.19 4.39
C GLN A 307 12.96 25.90 5.10
N GLU A 308 12.40 24.94 4.38
CA GLU A 308 12.01 23.64 4.89
C GLU A 308 13.21 22.83 5.39
N LEU A 309 14.35 22.86 4.64
CA LEU A 309 15.60 22.23 5.06
C LEU A 309 16.15 22.82 6.35
N THR A 310 16.09 24.15 6.51
CA THR A 310 16.52 24.82 7.74
C THR A 310 15.71 24.35 8.96
N TYR A 311 14.40 24.17 8.79
CA TYR A 311 13.54 23.65 9.86
C TYR A 311 13.87 22.18 10.18
N ILE A 312 14.01 21.33 9.17
CA ILE A 312 14.33 19.90 9.34
C ILE A 312 15.70 19.75 10.04
N SER A 313 16.71 20.53 9.62
CA SER A 313 18.03 20.57 10.26
C SER A 313 17.94 20.95 11.74
N GLY A 314 17.18 21.99 12.06
CA GLY A 314 17.02 22.42 13.46
C GLY A 314 16.43 21.33 14.35
N VAL A 315 15.43 20.59 13.85
CA VAL A 315 14.84 19.46 14.61
C VAL A 315 15.84 18.29 14.75
N ASP A 316 16.63 18.01 13.72
CA ASP A 316 17.65 16.96 13.76
C ASP A 316 18.81 17.32 14.71
N ASP A 317 19.22 18.58 14.73
CA ASP A 317 20.21 19.10 15.67
C ASP A 317 19.73 19.00 17.13
N GLU A 318 18.48 19.41 17.42
CA GLU A 318 17.86 19.24 18.74
C GLU A 318 17.85 17.77 19.20
N PHE A 319 17.63 16.85 18.27
CA PHE A 319 17.64 15.41 18.57
C PHE A 319 19.05 14.89 18.84
N ASN A 320 20.05 15.34 18.09
CA ASN A 320 21.45 14.97 18.32
C ASN A 320 21.96 15.55 19.65
N GLU A 321 21.60 16.79 19.98
CA GLU A 321 21.89 17.39 21.31
C GLU A 321 21.27 16.55 22.43
N LEU A 322 20.03 16.09 22.28
CA LEU A 322 19.39 15.19 23.26
C LEU A 322 20.23 13.93 23.47
N LEU A 323 20.73 13.30 22.39
CA LEU A 323 21.51 12.09 22.51
C LEU A 323 22.83 12.32 23.25
N GLU A 324 23.44 13.49 23.13
CA GLU A 324 24.64 13.85 23.93
C GLU A 324 24.26 14.14 25.39
N GLU A 325 23.16 14.85 25.66
CA GLU A 325 22.65 15.07 27.01
C GLU A 325 22.43 13.74 27.77
N LEU A 326 21.90 12.71 27.10
CA LEU A 326 21.60 11.41 27.67
C LEU A 326 22.84 10.59 28.06
N LYS A 327 24.03 10.97 27.57
CA LYS A 327 25.33 10.33 27.91
C LYS A 327 26.04 11.03 29.08
N MET A 328 25.61 12.26 29.44
CA MET A 328 26.31 13.04 30.46
C MET A 328 26.03 12.49 31.87
N ASP A 329 27.11 12.14 32.57
CA ASP A 329 27.05 11.78 33.98
C ASP A 329 27.21 13.06 34.82
N ASN A 330 26.18 13.47 35.50
CA ASN A 330 26.18 14.68 36.35
C ASN A 330 26.67 14.41 37.78
N GLY A 331 27.08 13.18 38.11
CA GLY A 331 27.71 12.80 39.40
C GLY A 331 26.83 12.97 40.63
N GLN A 332 25.52 13.19 40.50
CA GLN A 332 24.59 13.36 41.61
C GLN A 332 23.96 12.01 41.99
N ALA A 333 24.06 11.62 43.26
CA ALA A 333 23.66 10.30 43.78
C ALA A 333 22.16 10.02 43.69
N ASP A 334 21.32 11.07 43.62
CA ASP A 334 19.85 10.94 43.62
C ASP A 334 19.23 10.93 42.21
N ARG A 335 20.06 11.01 41.20
CA ARG A 335 19.60 11.01 39.81
C ARG A 335 19.66 9.62 39.16
N ILE A 336 18.81 9.41 38.16
CA ILE A 336 18.88 8.21 37.31
C ILE A 336 20.18 8.24 36.51
N LYS A 337 20.86 7.11 36.38
CA LYS A 337 22.09 6.95 35.61
C LYS A 337 21.90 7.39 34.14
N PRO A 338 22.97 7.85 33.48
CA PRO A 338 22.96 8.07 32.04
C PRO A 338 22.42 6.88 31.27
N LEU A 339 21.87 7.12 30.08
CA LEU A 339 21.13 6.12 29.32
C LEU A 339 21.91 4.83 29.07
N ASP A 340 23.18 4.96 28.68
CA ASP A 340 24.08 3.83 28.42
C ASP A 340 24.33 2.97 29.66
N GLN A 341 24.62 3.62 30.80
CA GLN A 341 24.81 2.93 32.10
C GLN A 341 23.53 2.31 32.61
N TRP A 342 22.38 2.99 32.43
CA TRP A 342 21.07 2.46 32.82
C TRP A 342 20.72 1.21 32.00
N ILE A 343 20.94 1.26 30.68
CA ILE A 343 20.73 0.10 29.78
C ILE A 343 21.64 -1.05 30.18
N TRP A 344 22.93 -0.77 30.42
CA TRP A 344 23.90 -1.78 30.81
C TRP A 344 23.46 -2.46 32.12
N GLN A 345 23.04 -1.68 33.13
CA GLN A 345 22.51 -2.19 34.38
C GLN A 345 21.26 -3.02 34.18
N ALA A 346 20.32 -2.60 33.36
CA ALA A 346 19.08 -3.34 33.06
C ALA A 346 19.37 -4.72 32.43
N LEU A 347 20.39 -4.81 31.58
CA LEU A 347 20.85 -6.08 30.98
C LEU A 347 21.65 -6.97 31.95
N ASP A 348 22.33 -6.37 32.93
CA ASP A 348 23.06 -7.13 33.98
C ASP A 348 22.12 -7.69 35.04
N GLU A 349 21.21 -6.86 35.55
CA GLU A 349 20.25 -7.23 36.58
C GLU A 349 19.17 -8.19 36.05
N ARG A 350 18.70 -8.05 34.80
CA ARG A 350 17.70 -8.92 34.15
C ARG A 350 16.43 -9.10 34.96
N ILE A 351 15.92 -7.99 35.49
CA ILE A 351 14.70 -7.99 36.29
C ILE A 351 13.47 -8.02 35.34
N SER A 352 12.59 -9.01 35.55
CA SER A 352 11.32 -9.13 34.82
C SER A 352 10.33 -8.04 35.26
N PRO A 353 9.23 -7.79 34.46
CA PRO A 353 8.16 -6.89 34.91
C PRO A 353 7.57 -7.20 36.27
N GLY A 354 7.61 -8.46 36.70
CA GLY A 354 7.18 -8.91 38.03
C GLY A 354 8.25 -8.85 39.12
N GLY A 355 9.39 -8.15 38.91
CA GLY A 355 10.42 -7.92 39.91
C GLY A 355 11.39 -9.09 40.15
N ASN A 356 11.31 -10.19 39.43
CA ASN A 356 12.16 -11.37 39.62
C ASN A 356 13.37 -11.33 38.66
N LYS A 357 14.55 -11.69 39.19
CA LYS A 357 15.76 -11.89 38.38
C LYS A 357 15.59 -13.11 37.46
N ARG A 358 15.98 -13.00 36.21
CA ARG A 358 15.85 -14.03 35.17
C ARG A 358 17.22 -14.44 34.61
N ASP A 359 17.33 -15.68 34.11
CA ASP A 359 18.39 -16.04 33.17
C ASP A 359 18.19 -15.32 31.85
N TRP A 360 19.24 -15.28 30.98
CA TRP A 360 19.18 -14.54 29.74
C TRP A 360 18.05 -15.00 28.81
N ASN A 361 17.86 -16.29 28.60
CA ASN A 361 16.89 -16.80 27.64
C ASN A 361 15.45 -16.41 28.03
N LYS A 362 15.13 -16.50 29.30
CA LYS A 362 13.84 -16.13 29.82
C LYS A 362 13.62 -14.61 29.80
N TYR A 363 14.65 -13.83 30.16
CA TYR A 363 14.60 -12.37 30.09
C TYR A 363 14.40 -11.90 28.64
N HIS A 364 15.15 -12.49 27.71
CA HIS A 364 15.02 -12.19 26.29
C HIS A 364 13.61 -12.51 25.76
N SER A 365 13.05 -13.68 26.07
CA SER A 365 11.69 -14.05 25.64
C SER A 365 10.60 -13.14 26.23
N GLU A 366 10.77 -12.62 27.45
CA GLU A 366 9.83 -11.70 28.11
C GLU A 366 9.97 -10.25 27.60
N ARG A 367 11.15 -9.84 27.10
CA ARG A 367 11.48 -8.46 26.67
C ARG A 367 12.30 -8.39 25.38
N GLU A 368 12.00 -9.24 24.42
CA GLU A 368 12.75 -9.40 23.17
C GLU A 368 13.13 -8.07 22.50
N LYS A 369 12.15 -7.22 22.21
CA LYS A 369 12.38 -5.93 21.53
C LYS A 369 13.33 -5.02 22.32
N PHE A 370 13.20 -4.95 23.65
CA PHE A 370 14.09 -4.14 24.45
C PHE A 370 15.50 -4.75 24.52
N ALA A 371 15.60 -6.05 24.82
CA ALA A 371 16.86 -6.75 24.95
C ALA A 371 17.72 -6.68 23.68
N ASP A 372 17.09 -6.77 22.48
CA ASP A 372 17.77 -6.65 21.20
C ASP A 372 18.23 -5.21 20.93
N ASN A 373 17.36 -4.24 21.12
CA ASN A 373 17.69 -2.85 20.85
C ASN A 373 18.70 -2.29 21.89
N ALA A 374 18.63 -2.73 23.14
CA ALA A 374 19.57 -2.38 24.18
C ALA A 374 21.00 -2.90 23.86
N ARG A 375 21.12 -4.17 23.40
CA ARG A 375 22.40 -4.74 22.96
C ARG A 375 22.96 -3.98 21.75
N ARG A 376 22.11 -3.71 20.72
CA ARG A 376 22.52 -2.93 19.56
C ARG A 376 23.02 -1.54 19.94
N TYR A 377 22.31 -0.86 20.84
CA TYR A 377 22.70 0.48 21.30
C TYR A 377 24.08 0.48 21.97
N LEU A 378 24.33 -0.44 22.91
CA LEU A 378 25.61 -0.54 23.58
C LEU A 378 26.75 -0.93 22.62
N GLN A 379 26.52 -1.90 21.73
CA GLN A 379 27.53 -2.32 20.76
C GLN A 379 27.87 -1.21 19.73
N LEU A 380 26.88 -0.37 19.32
CA LEU A 380 27.12 0.79 18.46
C LEU A 380 27.96 1.88 19.14
N LEU A 381 27.97 1.90 20.49
CA LEU A 381 28.82 2.78 21.30
C LEU A 381 30.15 2.13 21.72
N ASP A 382 30.48 0.94 21.19
CA ASP A 382 31.64 0.13 21.58
C ASP A 382 31.70 -0.21 23.08
N ILE A 383 30.55 -0.28 23.74
CA ILE A 383 30.43 -0.64 25.16
C ILE A 383 30.30 -2.16 25.29
N GLN A 384 31.16 -2.76 26.11
CA GLN A 384 31.15 -4.19 26.36
C GLN A 384 29.86 -4.61 27.09
N LEU A 385 29.19 -5.66 26.57
CA LEU A 385 27.96 -6.19 27.15
C LEU A 385 28.20 -6.86 28.51
N PRO A 386 27.20 -6.89 29.41
CA PRO A 386 27.31 -7.59 30.69
C PRO A 386 27.56 -9.09 30.53
N ALA A 387 28.16 -9.73 31.55
CA ALA A 387 28.46 -11.15 31.56
C ALA A 387 27.19 -12.02 31.34
N GLY A 388 27.26 -12.95 30.39
CA GLY A 388 26.14 -13.84 30.04
C GLY A 388 25.09 -13.23 29.11
N VAL A 389 25.32 -12.03 28.56
CA VAL A 389 24.52 -11.42 27.50
C VAL A 389 25.24 -11.66 26.17
N PRO A 390 24.64 -12.39 25.21
CA PRO A 390 25.29 -12.68 23.92
C PRO A 390 25.35 -11.45 23.03
N GLU A 391 26.42 -11.33 22.26
CA GLU A 391 26.56 -10.30 21.21
C GLU A 391 25.57 -10.53 20.07
N ILE A 392 25.17 -9.45 19.41
CA ILE A 392 24.41 -9.46 18.17
C ILE A 392 25.37 -9.21 17.01
N VAL A 393 25.17 -9.91 15.91
CA VAL A 393 25.83 -9.56 14.65
C VAL A 393 25.20 -8.27 14.15
N LEU A 394 25.93 -7.16 14.24
CA LEU A 394 25.50 -5.88 13.68
C LEU A 394 25.68 -5.94 12.16
N ASP A 395 24.62 -6.24 11.44
CA ASP A 395 24.56 -6.01 10.02
C ASP A 395 24.05 -4.58 9.78
N LEU A 396 24.96 -3.68 9.46
CA LEU A 396 24.62 -2.28 9.15
C LEU A 396 23.79 -2.14 7.86
N ASN A 397 23.65 -3.22 7.10
CA ASN A 397 22.83 -3.26 5.89
C ASN A 397 21.45 -3.88 6.15
N ASP A 398 21.18 -4.36 7.36
CA ASP A 398 19.89 -4.91 7.74
C ASP A 398 18.86 -3.78 7.86
N GLN A 399 17.94 -3.71 6.90
CA GLN A 399 16.85 -2.74 6.86
C GLN A 399 15.74 -3.03 7.90
N SER A 400 15.81 -4.13 8.63
CA SER A 400 14.80 -4.51 9.63
C SER A 400 14.79 -3.58 10.86
N TRP A 401 15.81 -2.73 11.03
CA TRP A 401 15.89 -1.79 12.14
C TRP A 401 16.37 -0.39 11.69
N SER A 402 15.83 0.63 12.32
CA SER A 402 16.29 2.02 12.16
C SER A 402 16.79 2.56 13.49
N ARG A 403 17.68 3.56 13.45
CA ARG A 403 18.20 4.25 14.66
C ARG A 403 17.06 4.78 15.53
N ILE A 404 15.99 5.31 14.92
CA ILE A 404 14.80 5.78 15.64
C ILE A 404 14.03 4.62 16.26
N SER A 405 13.83 3.50 15.57
CA SER A 405 13.08 2.35 16.12
C SER A 405 13.81 1.74 17.32
N MET A 406 15.13 1.66 17.27
CA MET A 406 15.98 1.22 18.36
C MET A 406 15.86 2.19 19.54
N LEU A 407 16.09 3.48 19.33
CA LEU A 407 16.04 4.50 20.38
C LEU A 407 14.64 4.63 20.98
N ARG A 408 13.58 4.53 20.18
CA ARG A 408 12.19 4.53 20.67
C ARG A 408 11.98 3.48 21.74
N THR A 409 12.43 2.25 21.49
CA THR A 409 12.22 1.12 22.40
C THR A 409 12.98 1.31 23.72
N VAL A 410 14.21 1.81 23.62
CA VAL A 410 15.08 2.02 24.78
C VAL A 410 14.61 3.23 25.61
N LEU A 411 14.33 4.36 24.92
CA LEU A 411 13.89 5.59 25.59
C LEU A 411 12.49 5.46 26.21
N ASP A 412 11.61 4.65 25.63
CA ASP A 412 10.30 4.35 26.23
C ASP A 412 10.44 3.78 27.65
N LEU A 413 11.29 2.78 27.81
CA LEU A 413 11.50 2.18 29.13
C LEU A 413 12.31 3.08 30.06
N TYR A 414 13.32 3.79 29.55
CA TYR A 414 14.11 4.74 30.33
C TYR A 414 13.25 5.87 30.91
N VAL A 415 12.36 6.45 30.10
CA VAL A 415 11.42 7.48 30.54
C VAL A 415 10.42 6.93 31.55
N ARG A 416 9.70 5.83 31.21
CA ARG A 416 8.60 5.32 32.02
C ARG A 416 9.03 4.63 33.32
N HIS A 417 10.12 3.90 33.27
CA HIS A 417 10.59 3.07 34.41
C HIS A 417 11.83 3.63 35.13
N GLY A 418 12.54 4.57 34.49
CA GLY A 418 13.64 5.32 35.07
C GLY A 418 13.20 6.72 35.50
N LEU A 419 13.24 7.68 34.57
CA LEU A 419 13.12 9.10 34.85
C LEU A 419 11.80 9.51 35.55
N ARG A 420 10.64 9.01 35.09
CA ARG A 420 9.34 9.34 35.71
C ARG A 420 9.14 8.75 37.11
N ARG A 421 9.94 7.77 37.50
CA ARG A 421 9.92 7.18 38.85
C ARG A 421 10.96 7.75 39.78
N SER A 422 11.83 8.61 39.27
CA SER A 422 12.81 9.33 40.08
C SER A 422 12.13 10.34 41.02
N LYS A 423 12.83 10.66 42.10
CA LYS A 423 12.43 11.76 42.99
C LYS A 423 13.05 13.11 42.58
N SER A 424 13.96 13.10 41.61
CA SER A 424 14.62 14.31 41.13
C SER A 424 13.74 15.10 40.17
N THR A 425 13.60 16.39 40.38
CA THR A 425 12.90 17.30 39.49
C THR A 425 13.59 17.41 38.12
N GLU A 426 14.92 17.31 38.09
CA GLU A 426 15.72 17.37 36.87
C GLU A 426 15.50 16.13 36.00
N ASP A 427 15.30 14.94 36.59
CA ASP A 427 14.94 13.74 35.85
C ASP A 427 13.54 13.85 35.25
N HIS A 428 12.61 14.48 35.94
CA HIS A 428 11.27 14.78 35.38
C HIS A 428 11.37 15.77 34.21
N GLN A 429 12.18 16.82 34.33
CA GLN A 429 12.42 17.78 33.23
C GLN A 429 13.08 17.09 32.03
N LEU A 430 14.06 16.22 32.27
CA LEU A 430 14.68 15.44 31.20
C LEU A 430 13.66 14.50 30.52
N SER A 431 12.77 13.88 31.28
CA SER A 431 11.68 13.06 30.75
C SER A 431 10.77 13.85 29.81
N GLU A 432 10.38 15.08 30.20
CA GLU A 432 9.55 15.96 29.39
C GLU A 432 10.29 16.40 28.11
N SER A 433 11.57 16.74 28.21
CA SER A 433 12.43 17.08 27.09
C SER A 433 12.53 15.93 26.07
N ILE A 434 12.78 14.71 26.55
CA ILE A 434 12.82 13.51 25.68
C ILE A 434 11.48 13.33 24.96
N VAL A 435 10.36 13.40 25.68
CA VAL A 435 9.02 13.23 25.10
C VAL A 435 8.72 14.30 24.06
N ALA A 436 9.07 15.58 24.31
CA ALA A 436 8.86 16.68 23.38
C ALA A 436 9.68 16.50 22.09
N ARG A 437 10.99 16.22 22.20
CA ARG A 437 11.89 16.05 21.04
C ARG A 437 11.55 14.79 20.22
N LEU A 438 11.21 13.67 20.88
CA LEU A 438 10.74 12.47 20.19
C LEU A 438 9.42 12.69 19.43
N ARG A 439 8.54 13.56 19.95
CA ARG A 439 7.30 13.89 19.25
C ARG A 439 7.54 14.61 17.92
N LEU A 440 8.58 15.45 17.83
CA LEU A 440 8.97 16.07 16.56
C LEU A 440 9.38 15.03 15.51
N LEU A 441 9.93 13.91 15.96
CA LEU A 441 10.30 12.77 15.11
C LEU A 441 9.16 11.75 14.92
N GLY A 442 7.95 12.05 15.38
CA GLY A 442 6.80 11.18 15.19
C GLY A 442 6.67 10.02 16.17
N VAL A 443 7.28 10.14 17.35
CA VAL A 443 7.18 9.18 18.44
C VAL A 443 6.53 9.82 19.67
N GLN A 444 5.44 9.24 20.15
CA GLN A 444 4.78 9.66 21.38
C GLN A 444 4.98 8.58 22.45
N ILE A 445 5.57 8.95 23.61
CA ILE A 445 5.62 8.10 24.80
C ILE A 445 4.40 8.38 25.66
N THR A 446 3.63 7.33 25.93
CA THR A 446 2.43 7.36 26.79
C THR A 446 2.70 6.61 28.10
N GLU A 447 1.74 6.54 29.01
CA GLU A 447 1.87 5.74 30.24
C GLU A 447 1.94 4.24 29.98
N THR A 448 1.40 3.79 28.85
CA THR A 448 1.34 2.35 28.51
C THR A 448 2.38 1.91 27.48
N GLY A 449 3.18 2.83 26.97
CA GLY A 449 4.23 2.54 25.99
C GLY A 449 4.37 3.63 24.91
N SER A 450 5.33 3.44 24.03
CA SER A 450 5.55 4.33 22.88
C SER A 450 4.66 3.94 21.70
N ARG A 451 4.17 4.93 20.98
CA ARG A 451 3.39 4.76 19.76
C ARG A 451 3.80 5.75 18.67
N PRO A 452 3.64 5.41 17.39
CA PRO A 452 3.82 6.38 16.31
C PRO A 452 2.79 7.52 16.41
N CYS A 453 3.20 8.73 16.06
CA CYS A 453 2.32 9.87 15.91
C CYS A 453 2.72 10.67 14.66
N ALA A 454 1.88 11.63 14.25
CA ALA A 454 2.22 12.51 13.14
C ALA A 454 3.48 13.34 13.47
N SER A 455 4.49 13.24 12.61
CA SER A 455 5.74 14.00 12.71
C SER A 455 5.58 15.34 11.99
N PRO A 456 5.98 16.48 12.61
CA PRO A 456 6.11 17.73 11.89
C PRO A 456 7.03 17.63 10.68
N ILE A 457 8.21 17.02 10.80
CA ILE A 457 9.13 16.77 9.68
C ILE A 457 8.41 15.97 8.58
N GLY A 458 7.76 14.87 8.94
CA GLY A 458 7.01 14.06 7.97
C GLY A 458 5.90 14.84 7.26
N ARG A 459 5.33 15.88 7.89
CA ARG A 459 4.39 16.80 7.24
C ARG A 459 5.07 17.76 6.30
N VAL A 460 6.19 18.37 6.71
CA VAL A 460 6.99 19.24 5.84
C VAL A 460 7.40 18.47 4.59
N MET A 461 7.93 17.25 4.72
CA MET A 461 8.30 16.41 3.58
C MET A 461 7.10 16.05 2.69
N ALA A 462 5.96 15.75 3.30
CA ALA A 462 4.74 15.35 2.57
C ALA A 462 4.13 16.49 1.76
N TYR A 463 4.19 17.71 2.27
CA TYR A 463 3.54 18.91 1.71
C TYR A 463 4.52 19.98 1.24
N SER A 464 5.77 19.60 0.98
CA SER A 464 6.82 20.51 0.51
C SER A 464 6.39 21.28 -0.74
N ALA A 465 6.74 22.56 -0.76
CA ALA A 465 6.51 23.46 -1.89
C ALA A 465 7.16 22.94 -3.18
N SER A 466 8.32 22.28 -3.08
CA SER A 466 9.02 21.68 -4.22
C SER A 466 8.20 20.59 -4.94
N LYS A 467 7.26 19.95 -4.27
CA LYS A 467 6.34 18.99 -4.94
C LYS A 467 5.39 19.67 -5.90
N ILE A 468 4.97 20.90 -5.56
CA ILE A 468 4.10 21.70 -6.42
C ILE A 468 4.91 22.21 -7.63
N GLU A 469 6.16 22.63 -7.41
CA GLU A 469 7.05 23.04 -8.51
C GLU A 469 7.33 21.91 -9.50
N ALA A 470 7.47 20.68 -9.02
CA ALA A 470 7.66 19.49 -9.86
C ALA A 470 6.49 19.23 -10.83
N LEU A 471 5.28 19.70 -10.51
CA LEU A 471 4.11 19.54 -11.39
C LEU A 471 4.33 20.18 -12.77
N SER A 472 5.03 21.31 -12.83
CA SER A 472 5.34 21.98 -14.08
C SER A 472 6.17 21.11 -15.03
N ASN A 473 7.13 20.37 -14.50
CA ASN A 473 7.97 19.44 -15.26
C ASN A 473 7.17 18.21 -15.69
N ILE A 474 6.40 17.63 -14.77
CA ILE A 474 5.59 16.44 -15.06
C ILE A 474 4.52 16.77 -16.08
N ILE A 475 3.68 17.78 -15.83
CA ILE A 475 2.57 18.14 -16.69
C ILE A 475 3.06 18.69 -18.03
N GLY A 476 4.16 19.44 -18.06
CA GLY A 476 4.79 19.91 -19.31
C GLY A 476 5.23 18.75 -20.19
N CYS A 477 5.91 17.74 -19.63
CA CYS A 477 6.29 16.51 -20.35
C CYS A 477 5.07 15.74 -20.85
N GLU A 478 4.03 15.62 -20.05
CA GLU A 478 2.80 14.93 -20.42
C GLU A 478 2.01 15.67 -21.50
N LEU A 479 1.99 16.99 -21.44
CA LEU A 479 1.36 17.84 -22.46
C LEU A 479 2.11 17.74 -23.82
N GLU A 480 3.44 17.74 -23.79
CA GLU A 480 4.25 17.53 -24.99
C GLU A 480 3.95 16.18 -25.65
N ALA A 481 3.80 15.12 -24.83
CA ALA A 481 3.53 13.77 -25.32
C ALA A 481 2.10 13.56 -25.83
N LEU A 482 1.10 14.20 -25.24
CA LEU A 482 -0.33 13.93 -25.46
C LEU A 482 -1.05 15.04 -26.22
N GLY A 483 -0.52 16.26 -26.23
CA GLY A 483 -1.20 17.43 -26.82
C GLY A 483 -2.63 17.59 -26.29
N ASP A 484 -3.59 17.78 -27.16
CA ASP A 484 -5.01 17.96 -26.80
C ASP A 484 -5.69 16.73 -26.21
N GLN A 485 -5.05 15.56 -26.29
CA GLN A 485 -5.59 14.32 -25.70
C GLN A 485 -5.33 14.22 -24.20
N ILE A 486 -4.51 15.09 -23.61
CA ILE A 486 -4.22 15.07 -22.18
C ILE A 486 -5.49 15.25 -21.35
N ARG A 487 -5.65 14.42 -20.31
CA ARG A 487 -6.68 14.52 -19.29
C ARG A 487 -6.03 14.25 -17.95
N ALA A 488 -5.52 15.33 -17.36
CA ALA A 488 -4.75 15.28 -16.13
C ALA A 488 -5.67 15.45 -14.90
N VAL A 489 -5.42 14.65 -13.88
CA VAL A 489 -6.08 14.78 -12.57
C VAL A 489 -5.00 14.84 -11.50
N ILE A 490 -5.04 15.86 -10.67
CA ILE A 490 -4.11 16.06 -9.55
C ILE A 490 -4.91 15.97 -8.25
N VAL A 491 -4.49 15.05 -7.38
CA VAL A 491 -5.23 14.74 -6.14
C VAL A 491 -4.39 15.12 -4.93
N THR A 492 -5.02 15.83 -3.99
CA THR A 492 -4.43 16.23 -2.70
C THR A 492 -5.27 15.73 -1.54
N ASP A 493 -4.71 15.76 -0.31
CA ASP A 493 -5.46 15.37 0.90
C ASP A 493 -6.49 16.42 1.33
N PHE A 494 -6.20 17.70 1.12
CA PHE A 494 -6.96 18.84 1.66
C PHE A 494 -7.22 19.92 0.62
N GLU A 495 -8.25 20.70 0.84
CA GLU A 495 -8.52 21.94 0.09
C GLU A 495 -7.49 23.03 0.44
N LYS A 496 -7.35 23.31 1.74
CA LYS A 496 -6.31 24.14 2.34
C LYS A 496 -5.47 23.28 3.26
N SER A 497 -4.21 23.65 3.49
CA SER A 497 -3.37 22.91 4.43
C SER A 497 -4.04 22.79 5.80
N SER A 498 -3.94 21.63 6.42
CA SER A 498 -4.17 21.51 7.86
C SER A 498 -2.89 21.92 8.61
N ALA A 499 -2.39 23.15 8.40
CA ALA A 499 -1.23 23.64 9.12
C ALA A 499 -1.48 23.50 10.61
N THR A 500 -0.67 22.69 11.28
CA THR A 500 -0.70 22.63 12.74
C THR A 500 0.23 23.72 13.26
N ALA A 501 -0.04 24.24 14.44
CA ALA A 501 0.83 25.19 15.13
C ALA A 501 2.32 24.78 15.21
N LEU A 502 2.62 23.49 15.01
CA LEU A 502 3.99 22.93 15.02
C LEU A 502 4.80 23.21 13.75
N VAL A 503 4.16 23.60 12.64
CA VAL A 503 4.82 23.90 11.35
C VAL A 503 4.42 25.28 10.82
N GLU A 504 3.81 26.10 11.69
CA GLU A 504 3.44 27.49 11.41
C GLU A 504 4.71 28.31 11.09
N GLY A 505 4.66 29.05 9.99
CA GLY A 505 5.83 29.81 9.50
C GLY A 505 6.85 29.03 8.68
N VAL A 506 6.72 27.69 8.57
CA VAL A 506 7.57 26.83 7.70
C VAL A 506 6.81 26.46 6.44
N LEU A 507 5.56 26.04 6.59
CA LEU A 507 4.64 25.80 5.49
C LEU A 507 3.61 26.95 5.45
N ASP A 508 3.30 27.40 4.24
CA ASP A 508 2.20 28.33 4.02
C ASP A 508 0.87 27.70 4.45
N GLU A 509 -0.11 28.55 4.81
CA GLU A 509 -1.47 28.08 5.18
C GLU A 509 -2.15 27.23 4.08
N GLU A 510 -1.72 27.34 2.83
CA GLU A 510 -2.22 26.58 1.68
C GLU A 510 -1.27 25.48 1.21
N ALA A 511 -0.08 25.32 1.84
CA ALA A 511 0.94 24.39 1.39
C ALA A 511 0.40 22.95 1.29
N GLY A 512 0.64 22.30 0.15
CA GLY A 512 0.16 20.94 -0.14
C GLY A 512 -1.35 20.82 -0.33
N GLY A 513 -2.12 21.91 -0.26
CA GLY A 513 -3.55 21.93 -0.52
C GLY A 513 -3.90 22.07 -2.00
N ALA A 514 -5.14 21.72 -2.34
CA ALA A 514 -5.63 21.78 -3.72
C ALA A 514 -5.59 23.23 -4.28
N ILE A 515 -5.83 24.22 -3.44
CA ILE A 515 -5.79 25.64 -3.86
C ILE A 515 -4.38 26.07 -4.25
N ALA A 516 -3.35 25.69 -3.48
CA ALA A 516 -1.96 26.02 -3.83
C ALA A 516 -1.53 25.35 -5.14
N VAL A 517 -1.91 24.10 -5.33
CA VAL A 517 -1.70 23.36 -6.59
C VAL A 517 -2.36 24.08 -7.76
N PHE A 518 -3.63 24.41 -7.63
CA PHE A 518 -4.39 25.12 -8.69
C PHE A 518 -3.75 26.47 -9.03
N ARG A 519 -3.39 27.28 -8.04
CA ARG A 519 -2.72 28.59 -8.26
C ARG A 519 -1.37 28.42 -8.96
N SER A 520 -0.62 27.38 -8.63
CA SER A 520 0.65 27.10 -9.31
C SER A 520 0.44 26.80 -10.80
N LEU A 521 -0.61 26.02 -11.13
CA LEU A 521 -0.92 25.67 -12.51
C LEU A 521 -1.33 26.88 -13.36
N VAL A 522 -2.24 27.74 -12.86
CA VAL A 522 -2.70 28.92 -13.59
C VAL A 522 -1.65 30.04 -13.65
N ASN A 523 -0.65 30.03 -12.78
CA ASN A 523 0.46 30.99 -12.82
C ASN A 523 1.59 30.57 -13.76
N ASN A 524 1.61 29.33 -14.23
CA ASN A 524 2.64 28.84 -15.14
C ASN A 524 2.08 28.74 -16.57
N PRO A 525 2.62 29.48 -17.55
CA PRO A 525 2.09 29.52 -18.92
C PRO A 525 1.98 28.17 -19.63
N LEU A 526 2.81 27.18 -19.24
CA LEU A 526 2.73 25.82 -19.82
C LEU A 526 1.47 25.09 -19.35
N THR A 527 1.18 25.15 -18.05
CA THR A 527 0.06 24.41 -17.45
C THR A 527 -1.26 25.18 -17.46
N ASP A 528 -1.21 26.49 -17.58
CA ASP A 528 -2.32 27.41 -17.81
C ASP A 528 -3.12 27.02 -19.07
N SER A 529 -2.43 26.67 -20.16
CA SER A 529 -3.02 26.19 -21.42
C SER A 529 -3.88 24.91 -21.32
N LEU A 530 -3.93 24.29 -20.14
CA LEU A 530 -4.80 23.14 -19.86
C LEU A 530 -6.15 23.54 -19.30
N ASP A 531 -6.42 24.84 -19.15
CA ASP A 531 -7.66 25.37 -18.58
C ASP A 531 -8.01 24.71 -17.23
N PRO A 532 -7.15 24.83 -16.21
CA PRO A 532 -7.35 24.10 -14.96
C PRO A 532 -8.66 24.44 -14.27
N VAL A 533 -9.29 23.43 -13.68
CA VAL A 533 -10.45 23.58 -12.80
C VAL A 533 -10.19 22.89 -11.47
N LEU A 534 -10.40 23.63 -10.37
CA LEU A 534 -10.37 23.03 -9.03
C LEU A 534 -11.80 22.74 -8.59
N MET A 535 -12.00 21.55 -8.04
CA MET A 535 -13.24 21.20 -7.35
C MET A 535 -12.97 20.50 -6.02
N THR A 536 -13.61 21.02 -4.97
CA THR A 536 -13.59 20.43 -3.64
C THR A 536 -15.01 20.27 -3.11
N GLY A 537 -15.16 19.83 -1.86
CA GLY A 537 -16.48 19.73 -1.22
C GLY A 537 -17.18 21.09 -0.99
N SER A 538 -16.46 22.19 -1.08
CA SER A 538 -16.93 23.56 -0.77
C SER A 538 -16.62 24.58 -1.86
N THR A 539 -15.60 24.38 -2.68
CA THR A 539 -15.01 25.39 -3.56
C THR A 539 -14.90 24.88 -4.98
N VAL A 540 -15.24 25.75 -5.95
CA VAL A 540 -15.00 25.55 -7.38
C VAL A 540 -14.23 26.78 -7.90
N LEU A 541 -13.02 26.56 -8.43
CA LEU A 541 -12.22 27.60 -9.09
C LEU A 541 -12.03 27.23 -10.54
N VAL A 542 -12.11 28.22 -11.39
CA VAL A 542 -11.98 28.08 -12.85
C VAL A 542 -10.97 29.10 -13.36
N ASP A 543 -10.10 28.69 -14.22
CA ASP A 543 -9.15 29.55 -14.94
C ASP A 543 -9.85 30.73 -15.64
N ASP A 544 -9.21 31.90 -15.66
CA ASP A 544 -9.82 33.10 -16.24
C ASP A 544 -10.04 32.98 -17.76
N ASP A 545 -9.14 32.35 -18.48
CA ASP A 545 -9.26 32.08 -19.93
C ASP A 545 -10.40 31.12 -20.24
N LEU A 546 -10.69 30.17 -19.35
CA LEU A 546 -11.80 29.22 -19.49
C LEU A 546 -13.15 29.78 -19.06
N PHE A 547 -13.19 30.81 -18.21
CA PHE A 547 -14.37 31.23 -17.46
C PHE A 547 -15.63 31.42 -18.32
N GLU A 548 -15.57 32.19 -19.42
CA GLU A 548 -16.75 32.46 -20.28
C GLU A 548 -17.29 31.17 -20.93
N VAL A 549 -16.41 30.32 -21.41
CA VAL A 549 -16.76 29.02 -21.97
C VAL A 549 -17.36 28.11 -20.93
N PHE A 550 -16.78 28.08 -19.74
CA PHE A 550 -17.26 27.27 -18.62
C PHE A 550 -18.69 27.68 -18.21
N ILE A 551 -18.92 28.96 -17.97
CA ILE A 551 -20.24 29.45 -17.53
C ILE A 551 -21.31 29.27 -18.62
N SER A 552 -20.97 29.46 -19.90
CA SER A 552 -21.88 29.20 -21.01
C SER A 552 -22.35 27.74 -21.02
N ASN A 553 -21.40 26.80 -20.93
CA ASN A 553 -21.70 25.38 -20.90
C ASN A 553 -22.44 24.97 -19.59
N ALA A 554 -22.08 25.57 -18.44
CA ALA A 554 -22.75 25.31 -17.16
C ALA A 554 -24.24 25.72 -17.20
N ARG A 555 -24.56 26.88 -17.79
CA ARG A 555 -25.95 27.32 -17.96
C ARG A 555 -26.75 26.37 -18.86
N LYS A 556 -26.16 25.87 -19.96
CA LYS A 556 -26.79 24.87 -20.85
C LYS A 556 -27.04 23.57 -20.09
N TRP A 557 -26.01 23.07 -19.38
CA TRP A 557 -26.08 21.84 -18.61
C TRP A 557 -27.18 21.83 -17.53
N VAL A 558 -27.33 22.98 -16.84
CA VAL A 558 -28.38 23.20 -15.84
C VAL A 558 -29.77 23.25 -16.47
N ALA A 559 -29.90 23.95 -17.63
CA ALA A 559 -31.16 24.04 -18.33
C ALA A 559 -31.64 22.70 -18.92
N GLU A 560 -30.73 21.88 -19.46
CA GLU A 560 -31.04 20.56 -20.00
C GLU A 560 -31.57 19.58 -18.94
N ARG A 561 -31.27 19.83 -17.66
CA ARG A 561 -31.62 18.96 -16.53
C ARG A 561 -32.67 19.54 -15.60
N ASP A 562 -33.24 20.67 -15.96
CA ASP A 562 -34.26 21.41 -15.19
C ASP A 562 -33.86 21.65 -13.72
N LEU A 563 -32.58 22.05 -13.51
CA LEU A 563 -32.03 22.31 -12.18
C LEU A 563 -32.11 23.78 -11.83
N GLU A 564 -32.39 24.07 -10.55
CA GLU A 564 -32.43 25.41 -10.02
C GLU A 564 -31.08 25.87 -9.51
N ILE A 565 -30.23 26.40 -10.41
CA ILE A 565 -28.91 26.94 -10.07
C ILE A 565 -28.72 28.29 -10.80
N LYS A 566 -28.38 29.34 -10.03
CA LYS A 566 -27.92 30.63 -10.57
C LYS A 566 -26.45 30.79 -10.26
N PHE A 567 -25.62 30.98 -11.28
CA PHE A 567 -24.19 31.16 -11.10
C PHE A 567 -23.84 32.60 -10.75
N GLU A 568 -22.99 32.75 -9.74
CA GLU A 568 -22.29 33.98 -9.37
C GLU A 568 -20.80 33.67 -9.35
N ASP A 569 -19.98 34.64 -9.66
CA ASP A 569 -18.53 34.50 -9.65
C ASP A 569 -17.88 35.62 -8.85
N LYS A 570 -16.65 35.33 -8.41
CA LYS A 570 -15.74 36.30 -7.82
C LYS A 570 -14.40 36.19 -8.53
N SER A 571 -14.03 37.22 -9.26
CA SER A 571 -12.73 37.26 -9.93
C SER A 571 -11.59 37.48 -8.94
N HIS A 572 -10.51 36.72 -9.14
CA HIS A 572 -9.27 36.83 -8.39
C HIS A 572 -8.05 37.12 -9.32
N GLY A 573 -8.33 37.76 -10.45
CA GLY A 573 -7.34 38.08 -11.48
C GLY A 573 -7.16 36.94 -12.47
N ARG A 574 -6.33 35.95 -12.18
CA ARG A 574 -6.09 34.80 -13.05
C ARG A 574 -7.09 33.66 -12.93
N PHE A 575 -8.06 33.75 -12.08
CA PHE A 575 -9.09 32.73 -11.93
C PHE A 575 -10.37 33.31 -11.31
N HIS A 576 -11.46 32.58 -11.51
CA HIS A 576 -12.77 32.90 -10.94
C HIS A 576 -13.18 31.85 -9.92
N GLU A 577 -13.69 32.29 -8.77
CA GLU A 577 -14.36 31.44 -7.80
C GLU A 577 -15.85 31.39 -8.15
N ILE A 578 -16.36 30.21 -8.43
CA ILE A 578 -17.74 30.00 -8.88
C ILE A 578 -18.64 29.62 -7.69
N HIS A 579 -19.69 30.39 -7.51
CA HIS A 579 -20.74 30.11 -6.53
C HIS A 579 -22.07 29.85 -7.23
N GLY A 580 -22.82 28.88 -6.75
CA GLY A 580 -24.16 28.62 -7.25
C GLY A 580 -25.21 28.95 -6.17
N LYS A 581 -26.23 29.72 -6.52
CA LYS A 581 -27.41 29.92 -5.67
C LYS A 581 -28.53 28.99 -6.12
N GLY A 582 -29.16 28.29 -5.16
CA GLY A 582 -30.26 27.37 -5.43
C GLY A 582 -30.09 26.03 -4.73
N LYS A 583 -31.19 25.27 -4.61
CA LYS A 583 -31.20 24.00 -3.85
C LYS A 583 -30.35 22.89 -4.49
N ASN A 584 -30.00 23.03 -5.78
CA ASN A 584 -29.23 22.05 -6.54
C ASN A 584 -27.73 22.36 -6.62
N TRP A 585 -27.23 23.47 -6.03
CA TRP A 585 -25.78 23.70 -5.92
C TRP A 585 -25.20 22.90 -4.76
N ILE A 586 -24.97 21.63 -5.00
CA ILE A 586 -24.36 20.69 -4.06
C ILE A 586 -23.25 19.89 -4.76
N PRO A 587 -22.27 19.33 -4.01
CA PRO A 587 -21.14 18.59 -4.57
C PRO A 587 -21.54 17.54 -5.62
N ARG A 588 -22.65 16.85 -5.42
CA ARG A 588 -23.14 15.83 -6.36
C ARG A 588 -23.35 16.37 -7.78
N TYR A 589 -23.96 17.55 -7.92
CA TYR A 589 -24.30 18.09 -9.23
C TYR A 589 -23.14 18.83 -9.89
N TYR A 590 -22.40 19.68 -9.15
CA TYR A 590 -21.29 20.38 -9.79
C TYR A 590 -20.12 19.42 -10.11
N THR A 591 -19.90 18.37 -9.31
CA THR A 591 -18.90 17.35 -9.65
C THR A 591 -19.27 16.62 -10.93
N LEU A 592 -20.54 16.26 -11.11
CA LEU A 592 -21.02 15.62 -12.34
C LEU A 592 -20.81 16.53 -13.55
N MET A 593 -21.22 17.80 -13.44
CA MET A 593 -21.08 18.81 -14.48
C MET A 593 -19.61 19.00 -14.91
N ILE A 594 -18.74 19.25 -13.94
CA ILE A 594 -17.31 19.47 -14.19
C ILE A 594 -16.66 18.22 -14.77
N THR A 595 -17.06 17.03 -14.31
CA THR A 595 -16.57 15.77 -14.87
C THR A 595 -16.98 15.59 -16.33
N GLU A 596 -18.20 15.93 -16.71
CA GLU A 596 -18.65 15.91 -18.10
C GLU A 596 -17.83 16.90 -18.96
N PHE A 597 -17.56 18.11 -18.45
CA PHE A 597 -16.73 19.11 -19.15
C PHE A 597 -15.30 18.62 -19.34
N PHE A 598 -14.73 17.98 -18.34
CA PHE A 598 -13.42 17.37 -18.43
C PHE A 598 -13.38 16.22 -19.46
N GLN A 599 -14.40 15.39 -19.48
CA GLN A 599 -14.50 14.32 -20.48
C GLN A 599 -14.69 14.86 -21.90
N GLN A 600 -15.38 15.98 -22.07
CA GLN A 600 -15.54 16.67 -23.36
C GLN A 600 -14.27 17.41 -23.79
N GLY A 601 -13.36 17.72 -22.87
CA GLY A 601 -12.12 18.48 -23.13
C GLY A 601 -12.29 19.99 -23.05
N ILE A 602 -13.38 20.46 -22.42
CA ILE A 602 -13.58 21.88 -22.10
C ILE A 602 -12.52 22.33 -21.09
N THR A 603 -12.21 21.50 -20.11
CA THR A 603 -10.99 21.57 -19.28
C THR A 603 -10.16 20.31 -19.50
N LYS A 604 -8.85 20.42 -19.47
CA LYS A 604 -7.91 19.30 -19.63
C LYS A 604 -7.23 18.90 -18.32
N CYS A 605 -7.37 19.72 -17.25
CA CYS A 605 -6.76 19.51 -15.96
C CYS A 605 -7.75 19.73 -14.82
N LEU A 606 -7.94 18.70 -14.00
CA LEU A 606 -8.73 18.79 -12.75
C LEU A 606 -7.83 18.71 -11.53
N VAL A 607 -8.03 19.62 -10.60
CA VAL A 607 -7.43 19.58 -9.27
C VAL A 607 -8.52 19.33 -8.25
N GLY A 608 -8.30 18.42 -7.32
CA GLY A 608 -9.29 18.18 -6.29
C GLY A 608 -8.79 17.39 -5.10
N THR A 609 -9.65 17.25 -4.10
CA THR A 609 -9.34 16.50 -2.91
C THR A 609 -9.71 15.04 -3.05
N ARG A 610 -8.97 14.17 -2.36
CA ARG A 610 -9.25 12.74 -2.27
C ARG A 610 -10.69 12.46 -1.85
N GLY A 611 -11.26 13.25 -0.95
CA GLY A 611 -12.63 13.06 -0.47
C GLY A 611 -13.67 13.18 -1.57
N LEU A 612 -13.46 14.05 -2.56
CA LEU A 612 -14.38 14.28 -3.66
C LEU A 612 -14.06 13.38 -4.89
N LEU A 613 -12.78 13.29 -5.25
CA LEU A 613 -12.31 12.50 -6.39
C LEU A 613 -12.09 11.01 -6.03
N GLY A 614 -12.32 10.64 -4.77
CA GLY A 614 -12.20 9.29 -4.26
C GLY A 614 -13.42 8.43 -4.63
N GLU A 615 -14.10 7.89 -3.64
CA GLU A 615 -15.16 6.91 -3.79
C GLU A 615 -16.40 7.44 -4.54
N GLY A 616 -16.86 6.70 -5.55
CA GLY A 616 -18.07 7.03 -6.31
C GLY A 616 -17.90 7.99 -7.50
N TRP A 617 -16.75 8.67 -7.66
CA TRP A 617 -16.48 9.52 -8.82
C TRP A 617 -16.05 8.70 -10.04
N ASP A 618 -16.46 9.10 -11.26
CA ASP A 618 -16.16 8.36 -12.50
C ASP A 618 -15.76 9.29 -13.65
N ALA A 619 -14.52 9.11 -14.15
CA ALA A 619 -14.02 9.77 -15.34
C ALA A 619 -13.11 8.80 -16.13
N SER A 620 -13.63 8.22 -17.22
CA SER A 620 -12.92 7.18 -17.98
C SER A 620 -11.77 7.70 -18.83
N ARG A 621 -11.74 9.00 -19.14
CA ARG A 621 -10.75 9.60 -20.03
C ARG A 621 -9.43 9.99 -19.36
N ILE A 622 -9.32 9.89 -18.03
CA ILE A 622 -8.08 10.20 -17.30
C ILE A 622 -6.93 9.39 -17.88
N ASN A 623 -5.87 10.05 -18.31
CA ASN A 623 -4.66 9.43 -18.83
C ASN A 623 -3.37 9.89 -18.10
N VAL A 624 -3.48 10.92 -17.26
CA VAL A 624 -2.44 11.38 -16.34
C VAL A 624 -3.07 11.55 -14.95
N LEU A 625 -2.53 10.83 -13.96
CA LEU A 625 -2.91 10.96 -12.55
C LEU A 625 -1.68 11.37 -11.76
N VAL A 626 -1.73 12.50 -11.07
CA VAL A 626 -0.67 12.91 -10.14
C VAL A 626 -1.21 12.84 -8.71
N ASP A 627 -0.61 11.97 -7.92
CA ASP A 627 -1.02 11.73 -6.53
C ASP A 627 -0.07 12.43 -5.56
N LEU A 628 -0.54 13.53 -4.97
CA LEU A 628 0.15 14.30 -3.94
C LEU A 628 -0.34 13.95 -2.53
N THR A 629 -1.14 12.88 -2.37
CA THR A 629 -1.70 12.49 -1.09
C THR A 629 -0.70 11.74 -0.21
N THR A 630 -0.97 11.74 1.11
CA THR A 630 -0.19 11.00 2.10
C THR A 630 -0.71 9.59 2.37
N VAL A 631 -1.64 9.10 1.55
CA VAL A 631 -2.32 7.81 1.74
C VAL A 631 -1.34 6.65 1.58
N LYS A 632 -1.44 5.69 2.50
CA LYS A 632 -0.66 4.43 2.48
C LYS A 632 -1.53 3.19 2.23
N THR A 633 -2.84 3.29 2.46
CA THR A 633 -3.73 2.13 2.38
C THR A 633 -3.91 1.68 0.94
N SER A 634 -3.66 0.43 0.65
CA SER A 634 -3.82 -0.21 -0.67
C SER A 634 -5.22 0.02 -1.26
N MET A 635 -6.24 0.05 -0.42
CA MET A 635 -7.61 0.34 -0.80
C MET A 635 -7.79 1.71 -1.45
N SER A 636 -7.41 2.79 -0.76
CA SER A 636 -7.57 4.15 -1.30
C SER A 636 -6.74 4.37 -2.56
N ILE A 637 -5.56 3.76 -2.63
CA ILE A 637 -4.67 3.85 -3.78
C ILE A 637 -5.27 3.14 -4.98
N ASN A 638 -5.77 1.91 -4.80
CA ASN A 638 -6.44 1.16 -5.86
C ASN A 638 -7.71 1.85 -6.36
N GLN A 639 -8.44 2.54 -5.49
CA GLN A 639 -9.60 3.34 -5.90
C GLN A 639 -9.20 4.54 -6.76
N LEU A 640 -8.15 5.28 -6.42
CA LEU A 640 -7.65 6.40 -7.21
C LEU A 640 -7.11 5.93 -8.57
N ARG A 641 -6.17 4.98 -8.56
CA ARG A 641 -5.55 4.44 -9.79
C ARG A 641 -6.53 3.68 -10.66
N GLY A 642 -7.48 2.97 -10.05
CA GLY A 642 -8.55 2.27 -10.76
C GLY A 642 -9.40 3.16 -11.67
N ARG A 643 -9.27 4.49 -11.57
CA ARG A 643 -9.95 5.46 -12.46
C ARG A 643 -9.13 5.79 -13.68
N SER A 644 -7.82 6.03 -13.50
CA SER A 644 -6.92 6.33 -14.62
C SER A 644 -6.81 5.14 -15.58
N ILE A 645 -6.87 3.91 -15.07
CA ILE A 645 -6.74 2.69 -15.86
C ILE A 645 -8.05 2.23 -16.53
N ARG A 646 -9.15 2.99 -16.44
CA ARG A 646 -10.37 2.67 -17.19
C ARG A 646 -10.17 2.85 -18.68
N LEU A 647 -10.87 2.04 -19.46
CA LEU A 647 -10.87 2.17 -20.91
C LEU A 647 -11.54 3.50 -21.32
N ASP A 648 -10.97 4.15 -22.33
CA ASP A 648 -11.61 5.24 -23.04
C ASP A 648 -12.28 4.70 -24.31
N SER A 649 -13.58 4.90 -24.45
CA SER A 649 -14.33 4.44 -25.63
C SER A 649 -13.92 5.17 -26.90
N LEU A 650 -13.38 6.39 -26.78
CA LEU A 650 -12.94 7.23 -27.88
C LEU A 650 -11.46 7.01 -28.24
N TRP A 651 -10.68 6.44 -27.33
CA TRP A 651 -9.25 6.21 -27.52
C TRP A 651 -8.82 4.82 -27.01
N LYS A 652 -8.87 3.85 -27.91
CA LYS A 652 -8.55 2.44 -27.61
C LYS A 652 -7.07 2.19 -27.26
N GLU A 653 -6.18 3.09 -27.68
CA GLU A 653 -4.74 2.98 -27.45
C GLU A 653 -4.28 3.72 -26.19
N LYS A 654 -5.23 4.19 -25.40
CA LYS A 654 -4.94 4.87 -24.14
C LYS A 654 -3.97 4.06 -23.28
N VAL A 655 -2.94 4.75 -22.76
CA VAL A 655 -2.05 4.30 -21.69
C VAL A 655 -2.09 5.34 -20.59
N ALA A 656 -2.30 4.92 -19.35
CA ALA A 656 -2.35 5.84 -18.22
C ALA A 656 -0.98 5.95 -17.54
N ASN A 657 -0.57 7.18 -17.22
CA ASN A 657 0.59 7.44 -16.36
C ASN A 657 0.12 7.87 -14.98
N ASN A 658 0.56 7.14 -13.93
CA ASN A 658 0.28 7.44 -12.54
C ASN A 658 1.58 7.94 -11.90
N TRP A 659 1.60 9.18 -11.44
CA TRP A 659 2.76 9.84 -10.88
C TRP A 659 2.67 9.96 -9.36
N ASP A 660 3.78 9.63 -8.70
CA ASP A 660 4.05 9.95 -7.29
C ASP A 660 5.17 10.99 -7.21
N VAL A 661 5.00 12.04 -6.41
CA VAL A 661 6.05 13.02 -6.15
C VAL A 661 6.62 12.79 -4.76
N ILE A 662 7.93 12.54 -4.69
CA ILE A 662 8.62 12.08 -3.48
C ILE A 662 9.64 13.11 -3.05
N CYS A 663 9.50 13.62 -1.83
CA CYS A 663 10.43 14.57 -1.25
C CYS A 663 11.50 13.85 -0.41
N LEU A 664 12.78 14.14 -0.63
CA LEU A 664 13.92 13.49 0.00
C LEU A 664 14.90 14.49 0.61
N ALA A 665 15.43 14.16 1.80
CA ALA A 665 16.49 14.88 2.49
C ALA A 665 17.35 13.88 3.28
N GLU A 666 18.20 13.12 2.59
CA GLU A 666 18.90 11.93 3.12
C GLU A 666 19.83 12.22 4.29
N GLU A 667 20.34 13.44 4.38
CA GLU A 667 21.20 13.89 5.45
C GLU A 667 20.53 13.95 6.82
N PHE A 668 19.19 13.87 6.88
CA PHE A 668 18.41 14.00 8.12
C PHE A 668 17.74 12.70 8.55
N THR A 669 17.55 12.56 9.83
CA THR A 669 17.04 11.36 10.49
C THR A 669 15.67 10.88 9.96
N LYS A 670 14.83 11.80 9.50
CA LYS A 670 13.49 11.55 8.95
C LYS A 670 13.35 11.91 7.46
N GLY A 671 14.44 12.19 6.82
CA GLY A 671 14.47 12.63 5.43
C GLY A 671 14.00 11.61 4.39
N PHE A 672 13.77 10.32 4.81
CA PHE A 672 13.26 9.24 3.96
C PHE A 672 11.81 8.86 4.21
N ASP A 673 11.12 9.50 5.16
CA ASP A 673 9.74 9.12 5.52
C ASP A 673 8.80 9.13 4.30
N ASP A 674 9.02 10.02 3.33
CA ASP A 674 8.20 10.11 2.13
C ASP A 674 8.51 8.96 1.13
N TYR A 675 9.77 8.55 1.02
CA TYR A 675 10.16 7.38 0.23
C TYR A 675 9.67 6.07 0.84
N GLU A 676 9.75 5.91 2.16
CA GLU A 676 9.17 4.75 2.85
C GLU A 676 7.63 4.69 2.65
N ARG A 677 6.98 5.85 2.61
CA ARG A 677 5.55 5.95 2.27
C ARG A 677 5.30 5.48 0.84
N PHE A 678 6.12 5.87 -0.10
CA PHE A 678 6.05 5.42 -1.50
C PHE A 678 6.23 3.90 -1.61
N LYS A 679 7.20 3.31 -0.92
CA LYS A 679 7.39 1.84 -0.91
C LYS A 679 6.15 1.11 -0.37
N GLU A 680 5.62 1.58 0.76
CA GLU A 680 4.43 0.97 1.37
C GLU A 680 3.20 1.11 0.47
N LYS A 681 3.04 2.27 -0.18
CA LYS A 681 1.98 2.55 -1.16
C LYS A 681 2.00 1.53 -2.32
N HIS A 682 3.18 1.17 -2.81
CA HIS A 682 3.34 0.27 -3.95
C HIS A 682 3.34 -1.22 -3.58
N LYS A 683 3.47 -1.60 -2.31
CA LYS A 683 3.65 -2.98 -1.83
C LYS A 683 2.69 -4.01 -2.45
N GLN A 684 1.44 -3.63 -2.67
CA GLN A 684 0.40 -4.49 -3.23
C GLN A 684 0.01 -4.15 -4.68
N LEU A 685 0.65 -3.13 -5.28
CA LEU A 685 0.34 -2.74 -6.65
C LEU A 685 1.09 -3.60 -7.65
N TYR A 686 0.36 -4.08 -8.65
CA TYR A 686 0.95 -4.69 -9.83
C TYR A 686 1.46 -3.63 -10.80
N GLY A 687 2.52 -3.93 -11.52
CA GLY A 687 2.99 -3.14 -12.63
C GLY A 687 3.87 -3.94 -13.58
N VAL A 688 3.92 -3.50 -14.84
CA VAL A 688 4.81 -4.07 -15.83
C VAL A 688 6.21 -3.50 -15.65
N CYS A 689 7.19 -4.36 -15.61
CA CYS A 689 8.60 -4.01 -15.55
C CYS A 689 9.17 -3.66 -16.94
N ASP A 690 10.35 -3.10 -16.95
CA ASP A 690 11.11 -2.75 -18.16
C ASP A 690 11.51 -3.94 -19.04
N ASP A 691 11.47 -5.17 -18.49
CA ASP A 691 11.69 -6.45 -19.17
C ASP A 691 10.38 -7.17 -19.58
N GLY A 692 9.23 -6.58 -19.33
CA GLY A 692 7.91 -7.14 -19.66
C GLY A 692 7.32 -8.09 -18.61
N ALA A 693 8.08 -8.48 -17.60
CA ALA A 693 7.55 -9.22 -16.47
C ALA A 693 6.63 -8.32 -15.61
N ILE A 694 5.67 -8.93 -14.96
CA ILE A 694 4.76 -8.23 -14.04
C ILE A 694 5.15 -8.58 -12.61
N GLU A 695 5.29 -7.58 -11.74
CA GLU A 695 5.56 -7.81 -10.32
C GLU A 695 4.74 -6.90 -9.42
N LYS A 696 4.66 -7.24 -8.12
CA LYS A 696 4.14 -6.39 -7.05
C LYS A 696 5.28 -5.63 -6.38
N GLY A 697 5.04 -4.41 -5.92
CA GLY A 697 6.01 -3.61 -5.19
C GLY A 697 6.75 -2.59 -6.07
N VAL A 698 7.63 -1.79 -5.46
CA VAL A 698 8.31 -0.68 -6.14
C VAL A 698 9.24 -1.10 -7.29
N GLY A 699 9.59 -2.38 -7.38
CA GLY A 699 10.46 -2.92 -8.43
C GLY A 699 9.89 -2.79 -9.83
N HIS A 700 8.56 -2.70 -9.99
CA HIS A 700 7.98 -2.42 -11.30
C HIS A 700 8.14 -0.96 -11.72
N VAL A 701 8.23 -0.02 -10.77
CA VAL A 701 8.52 1.37 -11.07
C VAL A 701 9.95 1.52 -11.55
N HIS A 702 10.91 1.00 -10.77
CA HIS A 702 12.31 0.90 -11.20
C HIS A 702 13.02 -0.20 -10.41
N ALA A 703 13.83 -1.03 -11.09
CA ALA A 703 14.54 -2.15 -10.47
C ALA A 703 15.42 -1.75 -9.28
N ALA A 704 16.08 -0.58 -9.37
CA ALA A 704 16.92 -0.07 -8.30
C ALA A 704 16.17 0.18 -6.98
N PHE A 705 14.86 0.47 -6.99
CA PHE A 705 14.09 0.78 -5.78
C PHE A 705 13.89 -0.41 -4.84
N ASN A 706 14.19 -1.61 -5.28
CA ASN A 706 14.20 -2.79 -4.42
C ASN A 706 15.33 -2.77 -3.37
N ASP A 707 16.44 -2.11 -3.67
CA ASP A 707 17.68 -2.14 -2.87
C ASP A 707 18.38 -0.78 -2.77
N VAL A 708 17.68 0.29 -3.06
CA VAL A 708 18.29 1.61 -2.95
C VAL A 708 18.52 1.92 -1.47
N ARG A 709 19.79 2.05 -1.14
CA ARG A 709 20.15 2.71 0.10
C ARG A 709 19.77 4.18 -0.03
N PRO A 710 19.32 4.76 1.05
CA PRO A 710 19.00 6.16 1.08
C PRO A 710 20.04 7.04 0.41
N GLU A 711 21.31 6.82 0.70
CA GLU A 711 22.44 7.64 0.20
C GLU A 711 22.60 7.61 -1.32
N GLY A 712 22.10 6.56 -2.00
CA GLY A 712 22.21 6.43 -3.46
C GLY A 712 21.12 7.14 -4.26
N ILE A 713 20.01 7.52 -3.64
CA ILE A 713 18.91 8.16 -4.37
C ILE A 713 19.25 9.62 -4.66
N ASN A 714 19.82 10.35 -3.69
CA ASN A 714 20.16 11.75 -3.86
C ASN A 714 21.17 11.97 -4.98
N GLU A 715 22.21 11.14 -5.03
CA GLU A 715 23.23 11.19 -6.08
C GLU A 715 22.65 10.85 -7.47
N GLY A 716 21.60 10.01 -7.53
CA GLY A 716 20.95 9.58 -8.76
C GLY A 716 19.62 10.28 -9.07
N MET A 717 19.19 11.25 -8.28
CA MET A 717 17.84 11.85 -8.36
C MET A 717 17.53 12.40 -9.75
N GLU A 718 18.44 13.16 -10.34
CA GLU A 718 18.27 13.72 -11.68
C GLU A 718 18.13 12.62 -12.73
N LEU A 719 18.98 11.60 -12.66
CA LEU A 719 18.94 10.46 -13.59
C LEU A 719 17.63 9.67 -13.47
N PHE A 720 17.13 9.46 -12.25
CA PHE A 720 15.82 8.82 -12.05
C PHE A 720 14.69 9.69 -12.62
N ASN A 721 14.71 10.99 -12.40
CA ASN A 721 13.70 11.91 -12.93
C ASN A 721 13.72 11.93 -14.47
N GLU A 722 14.91 11.98 -15.08
CA GLU A 722 15.07 11.91 -16.55
C GLU A 722 14.54 10.58 -17.11
N ASP A 723 14.85 9.44 -16.48
CA ASP A 723 14.33 8.14 -16.89
C ASP A 723 12.80 8.10 -16.81
N MET A 724 12.20 8.58 -15.72
CA MET A 724 10.76 8.60 -15.56
C MET A 724 10.06 9.50 -16.57
N LEU A 725 10.60 10.68 -16.85
CA LEU A 725 10.08 11.57 -17.89
C LEU A 725 10.20 10.94 -19.29
N SER A 726 11.34 10.31 -19.59
CA SER A 726 11.52 9.57 -20.85
C SER A 726 10.51 8.43 -21.03
N ARG A 727 10.23 7.70 -19.96
CA ARG A 727 9.22 6.63 -19.97
C ARG A 727 7.81 7.18 -20.13
N ALA A 728 7.50 8.34 -19.55
CA ALA A 728 6.20 9.00 -19.69
C ALA A 728 5.88 9.33 -21.15
N ILE A 729 6.86 9.74 -21.93
CA ILE A 729 6.72 10.01 -23.36
C ILE A 729 6.52 8.71 -24.15
N ASN A 730 7.22 7.62 -23.79
CA ASN A 730 7.22 6.34 -24.52
C ASN A 730 6.06 5.41 -24.14
N ARG A 731 4.81 5.88 -24.22
CA ARG A 731 3.62 5.08 -23.89
C ARG A 731 3.43 3.85 -24.78
N SER A 732 3.83 3.90 -26.05
CA SER A 732 3.76 2.76 -26.96
C SER A 732 4.57 1.56 -26.44
N LYS A 733 5.78 1.82 -25.94
CA LYS A 733 6.63 0.77 -25.33
C LYS A 733 5.95 0.16 -24.10
N CYS A 734 5.35 0.98 -23.23
CA CYS A 734 4.59 0.46 -22.10
C CYS A 734 3.45 -0.47 -22.55
N ARG A 735 2.71 -0.09 -23.57
CA ARG A 735 1.63 -0.93 -24.13
C ARG A 735 2.15 -2.26 -24.68
N GLU A 736 3.30 -2.26 -25.35
CA GLU A 736 3.95 -3.48 -25.85
C GLU A 736 4.36 -4.40 -24.70
N LEU A 737 4.98 -3.86 -23.65
CA LEU A 737 5.41 -4.61 -22.47
C LEU A 737 4.24 -5.30 -21.74
N TRP A 738 3.04 -4.71 -21.74
CA TRP A 738 1.85 -5.33 -21.18
C TRP A 738 1.38 -6.59 -21.92
N GLY A 739 1.76 -6.79 -23.19
CA GLY A 739 1.37 -7.97 -23.97
C GLY A 739 -0.15 -8.10 -24.15
N ILE A 740 -0.81 -7.03 -24.61
CA ILE A 740 -2.27 -7.00 -24.78
C ILE A 740 -2.73 -8.12 -25.70
N GLY A 741 -3.75 -8.89 -25.29
CA GLY A 741 -4.28 -10.05 -26.01
C GLY A 741 -3.55 -11.37 -25.70
N GLN A 742 -2.47 -11.35 -24.93
CA GLN A 742 -1.81 -12.56 -24.46
C GLN A 742 -2.47 -13.08 -23.19
N PRO A 743 -2.53 -14.40 -22.96
CA PRO A 743 -3.07 -14.94 -21.74
C PRO A 743 -2.22 -14.54 -20.53
N PHE A 744 -2.85 -14.24 -19.42
CA PHE A 744 -2.17 -13.98 -18.15
C PHE A 744 -2.08 -15.27 -17.33
N ASN A 745 -0.88 -15.62 -16.89
CA ASN A 745 -0.68 -16.70 -15.95
C ASN A 745 -0.72 -16.15 -14.51
N ALA A 746 -1.75 -16.50 -13.75
CA ALA A 746 -1.90 -16.08 -12.37
C ALA A 746 -0.92 -16.75 -11.39
N LYS A 747 -0.20 -17.80 -11.85
CA LYS A 747 0.85 -18.43 -11.04
C LYS A 747 2.12 -17.62 -11.14
N SER A 748 2.62 -17.19 -10.00
CA SER A 748 3.92 -16.51 -9.93
C SER A 748 5.06 -17.50 -10.15
N SER A 749 6.13 -17.02 -10.75
CA SER A 749 7.39 -17.74 -10.91
C SER A 749 8.48 -17.05 -10.08
N SER A 750 9.33 -17.82 -9.42
CA SER A 750 10.48 -17.27 -8.70
C SER A 750 11.56 -16.82 -9.68
N ALA A 751 12.04 -15.59 -9.53
CA ALA A 751 13.14 -15.02 -10.30
C ALA A 751 14.27 -14.55 -9.38
N VAL A 752 15.49 -14.54 -9.88
CA VAL A 752 16.67 -13.97 -9.19
C VAL A 752 17.03 -12.66 -9.86
N GLU A 753 16.99 -11.59 -9.10
CA GLU A 753 17.54 -10.29 -9.51
C GLU A 753 18.93 -10.10 -8.95
N VAL A 754 19.84 -9.66 -9.80
CA VAL A 754 21.27 -9.56 -9.49
C VAL A 754 21.80 -8.21 -9.92
N LYS A 755 22.52 -7.54 -9.02
CA LYS A 755 23.32 -6.36 -9.35
C LYS A 755 24.78 -6.64 -9.07
N MET A 756 25.61 -6.41 -10.08
CA MET A 756 27.04 -6.62 -9.97
C MET A 756 27.71 -5.43 -9.30
N ASN A 757 28.20 -5.60 -8.06
CA ASN A 757 29.02 -4.59 -7.38
C ASN A 757 30.44 -4.53 -7.97
N GLN A 758 30.84 -5.57 -8.68
CA GLN A 758 32.07 -5.66 -9.44
C GLN A 758 31.75 -6.51 -10.66
N SER A 759 32.03 -6.02 -11.88
CA SER A 759 31.77 -6.76 -13.10
C SER A 759 32.34 -8.17 -13.00
N LEU A 760 31.48 -9.16 -13.24
CA LEU A 760 31.88 -10.53 -13.44
C LEU A 760 32.51 -10.71 -14.82
N GLY A 761 32.15 -9.84 -15.77
CA GLY A 761 32.70 -9.80 -17.12
C GLY A 761 34.19 -9.48 -17.10
N GLY A 762 34.81 -9.68 -18.21
CA GLY A 762 36.25 -9.48 -18.41
C GLY A 762 36.89 -10.75 -19.01
N GLY A 763 37.71 -10.57 -20.03
CA GLY A 763 38.21 -11.65 -20.84
C GLY A 763 37.22 -12.08 -21.94
N PHE A 764 37.60 -13.10 -22.65
CA PHE A 764 36.87 -13.59 -23.82
C PHE A 764 36.33 -15.00 -23.57
N LYS A 765 35.18 -15.34 -24.21
CA LYS A 765 34.68 -16.70 -24.26
C LYS A 765 35.73 -17.62 -24.88
N PHE A 766 35.89 -18.83 -24.32
CA PHE A 766 36.77 -19.84 -24.86
C PHE A 766 36.21 -20.34 -26.20
N GLY A 767 36.96 -20.23 -27.32
CA GLY A 767 36.54 -20.74 -28.64
C GLY A 767 36.92 -19.81 -29.81
N ILE A 768 36.48 -20.20 -31.01
CA ILE A 768 36.80 -19.53 -32.30
C ILE A 768 36.13 -18.13 -32.40
N ASN A 769 34.95 -17.96 -31.83
CA ASN A 769 34.25 -16.68 -31.74
C ASN A 769 34.70 -15.88 -30.48
N ARG A 770 35.58 -14.91 -30.68
CA ARG A 770 36.19 -14.05 -29.65
C ARG A 770 35.16 -13.00 -29.10
N LYS A 771 33.98 -13.46 -28.68
CA LYS A 771 33.05 -12.54 -27.99
C LYS A 771 33.53 -12.25 -26.56
N GLN A 772 33.68 -10.98 -26.23
CA GLN A 772 33.94 -10.54 -24.88
C GLN A 772 32.79 -10.89 -23.96
N TRP A 773 33.04 -11.35 -22.75
CA TRP A 773 32.04 -11.59 -21.75
C TRP A 773 31.42 -10.24 -21.29
N THR A 774 30.14 -10.10 -21.39
CA THR A 774 29.35 -9.13 -20.65
C THR A 774 28.78 -9.84 -19.42
N ASP A 775 28.42 -9.09 -18.39
CA ASP A 775 27.79 -9.66 -17.19
C ASP A 775 26.53 -10.45 -17.56
N GLU A 776 25.71 -9.91 -18.45
CA GLU A 776 24.47 -10.54 -18.95
C GLU A 776 24.76 -11.86 -19.67
N SER A 777 25.68 -11.86 -20.63
CA SER A 777 26.00 -13.08 -21.39
C SER A 777 26.62 -14.17 -20.50
N LEU A 778 27.45 -13.79 -19.53
CA LEU A 778 28.04 -14.70 -18.57
C LEU A 778 27.00 -15.34 -17.65
N MET A 779 26.08 -14.52 -17.13
CA MET A 779 24.98 -14.97 -16.28
C MET A 779 24.05 -15.94 -17.02
N LEU A 780 23.71 -15.65 -18.26
CA LEU A 780 22.89 -16.55 -19.07
C LEU A 780 23.56 -17.91 -19.27
N GLU A 781 24.86 -17.92 -19.55
CA GLU A 781 25.60 -19.19 -19.74
C GLU A 781 25.77 -19.96 -18.41
N MET A 782 25.92 -19.26 -17.28
CA MET A 782 25.86 -19.89 -15.94
C MET A 782 24.49 -20.52 -15.67
N SER A 783 23.42 -19.81 -16.02
CA SER A 783 22.05 -20.31 -15.89
C SER A 783 21.81 -21.56 -16.75
N LYS A 784 22.30 -21.56 -17.99
CA LYS A 784 22.26 -22.76 -18.86
C LYS A 784 23.03 -23.95 -18.26
N ALA A 785 24.22 -23.70 -17.71
CA ALA A 785 24.99 -24.76 -17.06
C ALA A 785 24.25 -25.39 -15.88
N ILE A 786 23.54 -24.59 -15.11
CA ILE A 786 22.68 -25.05 -14.00
C ILE A 786 21.48 -25.84 -14.52
N VAL A 787 20.77 -25.32 -15.53
CA VAL A 787 19.58 -25.99 -16.10
C VAL A 787 19.92 -27.33 -16.71
N ASP A 788 20.95 -27.42 -17.57
CA ASP A 788 21.37 -28.68 -18.18
C ASP A 788 21.82 -29.71 -17.14
N THR A 789 22.45 -29.23 -16.04
CA THR A 789 22.80 -30.11 -14.92
C THR A 789 21.56 -30.67 -14.23
N LEU A 790 20.58 -29.81 -13.94
CA LEU A 790 19.31 -30.20 -13.32
C LEU A 790 18.55 -31.20 -14.22
N GLN A 791 18.56 -30.98 -15.53
CA GLN A 791 17.89 -31.84 -16.50
C GLN A 791 18.62 -33.23 -16.63
N GLU A 792 19.95 -33.25 -16.69
CA GLU A 792 20.73 -34.52 -16.75
C GLU A 792 20.51 -35.32 -15.46
N LEU A 793 20.43 -34.66 -14.33
CA LEU A 793 20.13 -35.27 -13.02
C LEU A 793 18.63 -35.57 -12.78
N ARG A 794 17.76 -35.27 -13.75
CA ARG A 794 16.31 -35.44 -13.70
C ARG A 794 15.61 -34.72 -12.53
N GLU A 795 16.17 -33.59 -12.15
CA GLU A 795 15.60 -32.74 -11.10
C GLU A 795 14.54 -31.75 -11.62
N ILE A 796 14.57 -31.44 -12.94
CA ILE A 796 13.63 -30.60 -13.66
C ILE A 796 13.28 -31.20 -15.02
N ASN A 797 12.19 -30.64 -15.63
CA ASN A 797 11.71 -31.06 -16.94
C ASN A 797 12.71 -30.71 -18.06
N ARG A 798 12.72 -31.49 -19.13
CA ARG A 798 13.58 -31.21 -20.31
C ARG A 798 13.14 -30.01 -21.13
N SER A 799 11.86 -29.57 -20.97
CA SER A 799 11.31 -28.39 -21.64
C SER A 799 11.63 -27.08 -20.93
N SER A 800 12.17 -27.14 -19.70
CA SER A 800 12.47 -25.94 -18.92
C SER A 800 13.72 -25.27 -19.46
N GLU A 801 13.65 -23.97 -19.72
CA GLU A 801 14.74 -23.15 -20.26
C GLU A 801 15.01 -21.91 -19.39
N PRO A 802 16.29 -21.51 -19.22
CA PRO A 802 16.59 -20.29 -18.50
C PRO A 802 16.37 -19.08 -19.39
N SER A 803 15.60 -18.11 -18.89
CA SER A 803 15.32 -16.86 -19.56
C SER A 803 15.67 -15.68 -18.66
N GLY A 804 15.93 -14.54 -19.24
CA GLY A 804 16.24 -13.31 -18.53
C GLY A 804 17.15 -12.37 -19.29
N GLY A 805 17.45 -11.23 -18.69
CA GLY A 805 18.26 -10.19 -19.31
C GLY A 805 18.46 -8.96 -18.43
N SER A 806 18.91 -7.89 -19.05
CA SER A 806 19.20 -6.62 -18.39
C SER A 806 17.92 -5.87 -18.02
N ARG A 807 17.94 -5.28 -16.84
CA ARG A 807 16.95 -4.33 -16.35
C ARG A 807 17.58 -2.95 -16.08
N GLY A 808 16.76 -1.93 -15.87
CA GLY A 808 17.20 -0.59 -15.51
C GLY A 808 18.12 -0.57 -14.29
N GLY A 809 18.99 0.43 -14.21
CA GLY A 809 19.93 0.59 -13.10
C GLY A 809 21.02 -0.48 -12.97
N GLY A 810 21.31 -1.24 -14.04
CA GLY A 810 22.35 -2.25 -14.06
C GLY A 810 21.98 -3.56 -13.34
N TRP A 811 20.69 -3.81 -13.15
CA TRP A 811 20.18 -5.09 -12.66
C TRP A 811 20.03 -6.09 -13.79
N LEU A 812 20.17 -7.36 -13.46
CA LEU A 812 19.90 -8.51 -14.33
C LEU A 812 18.86 -9.37 -13.65
N ARG A 813 17.86 -9.87 -14.40
CA ARG A 813 16.85 -10.80 -13.88
C ARG A 813 16.92 -12.11 -14.66
N TYR A 814 16.86 -13.24 -13.94
CA TYR A 814 16.80 -14.58 -14.52
C TYR A 814 15.74 -15.41 -13.83
N HIS A 815 15.01 -16.18 -14.64
CA HIS A 815 13.96 -17.10 -14.21
C HIS A 815 13.97 -18.36 -15.10
N LEU A 816 13.12 -19.32 -14.76
CA LEU A 816 12.97 -20.55 -15.52
C LEU A 816 11.61 -20.55 -16.23
N GLU A 817 11.60 -20.69 -17.55
CA GLU A 817 10.40 -20.86 -18.36
C GLU A 817 10.00 -22.33 -18.44
N HIS A 818 8.71 -22.60 -18.71
CA HIS A 818 8.13 -23.95 -18.84
C HIS A 818 8.39 -24.87 -17.65
N ALA A 819 8.41 -24.32 -16.44
CA ALA A 819 8.71 -25.02 -15.21
C ALA A 819 7.58 -24.84 -14.17
N ASN A 820 7.44 -25.81 -13.28
CA ASN A 820 6.57 -25.69 -12.13
C ASN A 820 7.29 -24.98 -10.97
N GLU A 821 6.58 -24.73 -9.88
CA GLU A 821 7.10 -23.98 -8.73
C GLU A 821 8.31 -24.69 -8.08
N GLU A 822 8.26 -26.00 -7.92
CA GLU A 822 9.36 -26.79 -7.33
C GLU A 822 10.63 -26.74 -8.21
N GLU A 823 10.47 -26.85 -9.52
CA GLU A 823 11.55 -26.76 -10.49
C GLU A 823 12.21 -25.38 -10.49
N THR A 824 11.37 -24.33 -10.47
CA THR A 824 11.81 -22.94 -10.38
C THR A 824 12.54 -22.66 -9.09
N GLU A 825 12.09 -23.21 -7.96
CA GLU A 825 12.76 -23.08 -6.66
C GLU A 825 14.14 -23.76 -6.66
N LYS A 826 14.27 -24.95 -7.26
CA LYS A 826 15.57 -25.65 -7.41
C LYS A 826 16.56 -24.82 -8.24
N PHE A 827 16.11 -24.26 -9.35
CA PHE A 827 16.93 -23.41 -10.21
C PHE A 827 17.37 -22.14 -9.50
N THR A 828 16.43 -21.42 -8.93
CA THR A 828 16.67 -20.16 -8.21
C THR A 828 17.67 -20.35 -7.09
N LYS A 829 17.48 -21.38 -6.26
CA LYS A 829 18.41 -21.72 -5.17
C LYS A 829 19.80 -22.11 -5.66
N ALA A 830 19.89 -22.85 -6.76
CA ALA A 830 21.18 -23.21 -7.36
C ALA A 830 21.89 -21.95 -7.90
N LEU A 831 21.20 -21.06 -8.58
CA LEU A 831 21.75 -19.82 -9.11
C LEU A 831 22.22 -18.89 -8.00
N GLU A 832 21.44 -18.73 -6.95
CA GLU A 832 21.83 -17.96 -5.76
C GLU A 832 23.12 -18.48 -5.11
N GLN A 833 23.29 -19.80 -5.06
CA GLN A 833 24.50 -20.40 -4.48
C GLN A 833 25.74 -20.26 -5.36
N VAL A 834 25.58 -20.32 -6.68
CA VAL A 834 26.68 -20.06 -7.62
C VAL A 834 27.17 -18.63 -7.54
N LEU A 835 26.24 -17.68 -7.40
CA LEU A 835 26.51 -16.26 -7.39
C LEU A 835 26.81 -15.70 -5.99
N GLY A 836 26.46 -16.43 -4.96
CA GLY A 836 26.64 -16.02 -3.58
C GLY A 836 28.09 -16.08 -3.10
N PRO A 837 28.36 -15.50 -1.92
CA PRO A 837 29.69 -15.54 -1.32
C PRO A 837 30.10 -16.98 -0.98
N LEU A 838 31.41 -17.25 -0.92
CA LEU A 838 31.99 -18.57 -0.61
C LEU A 838 31.82 -18.93 0.88
N ASN A 839 30.56 -19.08 1.33
CA ASN A 839 30.19 -19.39 2.72
C ASN A 839 30.09 -20.90 2.95
N ARG A 840 31.17 -21.51 3.45
CA ARG A 840 31.27 -22.96 3.81
C ARG A 840 30.79 -23.91 2.71
N PRO A 841 31.21 -23.72 1.44
CA PRO A 841 30.85 -24.62 0.35
C PRO A 841 31.41 -26.03 0.59
N ARG A 842 30.75 -27.07 0.03
CA ARG A 842 31.28 -28.42 0.00
C ARG A 842 32.32 -28.58 -1.13
N TYR A 843 32.02 -28.00 -2.30
CA TYR A 843 32.91 -27.91 -3.44
C TYR A 843 32.92 -26.48 -3.97
N VAL A 844 34.07 -26.07 -4.50
CA VAL A 844 34.23 -24.83 -5.28
C VAL A 844 34.65 -25.16 -6.69
N ILE A 845 34.19 -24.36 -7.65
CA ILE A 845 34.57 -24.49 -9.07
C ILE A 845 35.24 -23.21 -9.55
N SER A 846 36.33 -23.35 -10.30
CA SER A 846 37.03 -22.19 -10.85
C SER A 846 36.33 -21.65 -12.09
N ARG A 847 36.35 -20.33 -12.28
CA ARG A 847 35.96 -19.66 -13.51
C ARG A 847 37.17 -19.13 -14.25
N PRO A 848 37.56 -19.76 -15.36
CA PRO A 848 38.63 -19.28 -16.21
C PRO A 848 38.16 -18.16 -17.13
N ALA A 849 39.06 -17.24 -17.46
CA ALA A 849 38.88 -16.29 -18.54
C ALA A 849 40.14 -16.26 -19.43
N MET A 850 39.93 -15.97 -20.69
CA MET A 850 41.01 -15.77 -21.66
C MET A 850 41.34 -14.28 -21.77
N HIS A 851 42.59 -13.95 -21.57
CA HIS A 851 43.10 -12.60 -21.78
C HIS A 851 44.12 -12.59 -22.91
N MET A 852 44.11 -11.50 -23.67
CA MET A 852 45.14 -11.28 -24.69
C MET A 852 46.37 -10.64 -24.01
N ARG A 853 47.45 -11.35 -23.96
CA ARG A 853 48.71 -10.85 -23.42
C ARG A 853 49.63 -10.37 -24.56
N ASP A 854 50.17 -9.16 -24.37
CA ASP A 854 51.15 -8.64 -25.28
C ASP A 854 52.43 -9.48 -25.26
N THR A 855 52.87 -9.90 -26.44
CA THR A 855 54.20 -10.46 -26.63
C THR A 855 55.20 -9.31 -26.89
N TRP A 856 56.47 -9.54 -26.74
CA TRP A 856 57.48 -8.51 -27.02
C TRP A 856 57.38 -8.01 -28.48
N LEU A 857 57.01 -8.87 -29.43
CA LEU A 857 56.75 -8.55 -30.84
C LEU A 857 55.47 -7.67 -30.99
N SER A 858 54.40 -7.96 -30.27
CA SER A 858 53.17 -7.14 -30.34
C SER A 858 53.38 -5.74 -29.78
N LYS A 859 54.26 -5.56 -28.80
CA LYS A 859 54.59 -4.24 -28.23
C LYS A 859 55.38 -3.34 -29.19
N MET A 860 56.06 -3.92 -30.19
CA MET A 860 56.86 -3.19 -31.17
C MET A 860 56.10 -2.88 -32.48
N MET A 861 54.85 -3.40 -32.65
CA MET A 861 54.10 -3.29 -33.91
C MET A 861 52.90 -2.37 -33.77
N PRO A 862 52.45 -1.73 -34.88
CA PRO A 862 51.19 -0.98 -34.90
C PRO A 862 50.01 -1.84 -34.46
N GLU A 863 48.99 -1.26 -33.81
CA GLU A 863 47.94 -1.96 -33.13
C GLU A 863 47.17 -2.99 -34.00
N VAL A 864 47.04 -2.69 -35.30
CA VAL A 864 46.40 -3.59 -36.27
C VAL A 864 47.15 -4.93 -36.41
N ILE A 865 48.51 -4.91 -36.40
CA ILE A 865 49.37 -6.11 -36.48
C ILE A 865 49.54 -6.70 -35.07
N ALA A 866 49.67 -5.86 -34.05
CA ALA A 866 49.78 -6.28 -32.63
C ALA A 866 48.64 -7.19 -32.19
N LYS A 867 47.40 -6.93 -32.62
CA LYS A 867 46.26 -7.80 -32.36
C LYS A 867 46.43 -9.26 -32.79
N PHE A 868 47.15 -9.52 -33.87
CA PHE A 868 47.42 -10.87 -34.37
C PHE A 868 48.56 -11.54 -33.65
N LEU A 869 49.46 -10.77 -33.05
CA LEU A 869 50.68 -11.27 -32.37
C LEU A 869 50.46 -11.45 -30.86
N ARG A 870 49.35 -10.98 -30.30
CA ARG A 870 48.99 -11.23 -28.91
C ARG A 870 48.70 -12.70 -28.66
N ARG A 871 49.24 -13.27 -27.58
CA ARG A 871 48.94 -14.65 -27.18
C ARG A 871 47.77 -14.69 -26.21
N GLN A 872 46.93 -15.69 -26.38
CA GLN A 872 45.86 -15.97 -25.42
C GLN A 872 46.48 -16.61 -24.17
N GLN A 873 46.20 -16.03 -23.01
CA GLN A 873 46.59 -16.57 -21.71
C GLN A 873 45.33 -16.86 -20.90
N ARG A 874 45.21 -18.08 -20.43
CA ARG A 874 44.15 -18.49 -19.49
C ARG A 874 44.54 -18.02 -18.09
N THR A 875 43.65 -17.32 -17.40
CA THR A 875 43.77 -16.97 -16.00
C THR A 875 42.49 -17.39 -15.27
N ILE A 876 42.58 -17.73 -14.00
CA ILE A 876 41.41 -17.96 -13.15
C ILE A 876 41.05 -16.62 -12.55
N GLN A 877 39.84 -16.14 -12.87
CA GLN A 877 39.36 -14.87 -12.40
C GLN A 877 38.62 -14.96 -11.06
N MET A 878 37.87 -16.04 -10.86
CA MET A 878 36.97 -16.18 -9.74
C MET A 878 36.71 -17.65 -9.43
N TYR A 879 36.22 -17.90 -8.22
CA TYR A 879 35.72 -19.20 -7.81
C TYR A 879 34.26 -19.07 -7.38
N HIS A 880 33.43 -20.07 -7.72
CA HIS A 880 32.04 -20.14 -7.40
C HIS A 880 31.74 -21.35 -6.53
N THR A 881 30.68 -21.26 -5.72
CA THR A 881 30.17 -22.39 -4.95
C THR A 881 29.47 -23.38 -5.90
N VAL A 882 29.78 -24.67 -5.79
CA VAL A 882 28.98 -25.72 -6.44
C VAL A 882 27.68 -25.85 -5.63
N PRO A 883 26.50 -25.68 -6.26
CA PRO A 883 25.22 -25.74 -5.57
C PRO A 883 25.02 -26.99 -4.72
N SER A 884 24.37 -26.85 -3.57
CA SER A 884 24.19 -27.97 -2.63
C SER A 884 23.48 -29.17 -3.26
N ILE A 885 22.55 -28.92 -4.20
CA ILE A 885 21.82 -29.95 -4.93
C ILE A 885 22.76 -30.80 -5.79
N PHE A 886 23.87 -30.23 -6.27
CA PHE A 886 24.92 -30.93 -7.05
C PHE A 886 26.08 -31.37 -6.18
N ALA A 887 26.24 -30.81 -5.00
CA ALA A 887 27.37 -31.08 -4.10
C ALA A 887 27.15 -32.29 -3.18
N ASN A 888 26.02 -33.00 -3.27
CA ASN A 888 25.67 -34.11 -2.39
C ASN A 888 26.61 -35.31 -2.59
N THR A 889 27.00 -35.60 -3.81
CA THR A 889 27.97 -36.65 -4.15
C THR A 889 29.03 -36.10 -5.13
N LYS A 890 30.14 -36.80 -5.27
CA LYS A 890 31.22 -36.43 -6.20
C LYS A 890 30.75 -36.52 -7.65
N GLU A 891 30.00 -37.56 -7.99
CA GLU A 891 29.46 -37.81 -9.33
C GLU A 891 28.52 -36.68 -9.77
N ARG A 892 27.64 -36.19 -8.90
CA ARG A 892 26.75 -35.04 -9.19
C ARG A 892 27.56 -33.76 -9.43
N ALA A 893 28.63 -33.55 -8.64
CA ALA A 893 29.50 -32.40 -8.82
C ALA A 893 30.27 -32.44 -10.13
N GLU A 894 30.69 -33.64 -10.59
CA GLU A 894 31.32 -33.85 -11.89
C GLU A 894 30.36 -33.62 -13.06
N VAL A 895 29.07 -33.97 -12.93
CA VAL A 895 28.04 -33.62 -13.93
C VAL A 895 27.89 -32.08 -14.03
N PHE A 896 27.86 -31.35 -12.90
CA PHE A 896 27.84 -29.90 -12.95
C PHE A 896 29.11 -29.33 -13.59
N GLN A 897 30.30 -29.88 -13.28
CA GLN A 897 31.55 -29.46 -13.89
C GLN A 897 31.56 -29.69 -15.41
N LYS A 898 30.98 -30.79 -15.91
CA LYS A 898 30.85 -31.08 -17.33
C LYS A 898 30.11 -29.98 -18.07
N HIS A 899 28.91 -29.58 -17.57
CA HIS A 899 28.12 -28.52 -18.17
C HIS A 899 28.74 -27.12 -17.95
N TRP A 900 29.34 -26.87 -16.81
CA TRP A 900 30.10 -25.65 -16.56
C TRP A 900 31.27 -25.50 -17.55
N ASN A 901 32.01 -26.58 -17.79
CA ASN A 901 33.09 -26.58 -18.76
C ASN A 901 32.64 -26.31 -20.20
N TYR A 902 31.43 -26.77 -20.54
CA TYR A 902 30.86 -26.55 -21.87
C TYR A 902 30.46 -25.08 -22.08
N TYR A 903 29.79 -24.46 -21.11
CA TYR A 903 29.28 -23.11 -21.24
C TYR A 903 30.28 -22.03 -20.86
N ILE A 904 31.04 -22.22 -19.81
CA ILE A 904 31.93 -21.19 -19.22
C ILE A 904 33.40 -21.42 -19.64
N GLY A 905 33.87 -22.64 -19.53
CA GLY A 905 35.23 -23.02 -19.88
C GLY A 905 35.84 -24.03 -18.94
N ILE A 906 36.91 -24.70 -19.37
CA ILE A 906 37.57 -25.80 -18.63
C ILE A 906 37.92 -25.33 -17.21
N SER A 907 37.36 -26.00 -16.22
CA SER A 907 37.40 -25.59 -14.81
C SER A 907 37.75 -26.78 -13.92
N GLU A 908 38.27 -26.49 -12.73
CA GLU A 908 38.62 -27.51 -11.74
C GLU A 908 37.65 -27.41 -10.54
N ILE A 909 37.21 -28.57 -10.04
CA ILE A 909 36.45 -28.68 -8.81
C ILE A 909 37.37 -29.04 -7.67
N THR A 910 37.29 -28.29 -6.57
CA THR A 910 38.08 -28.55 -5.36
C THR A 910 37.12 -28.86 -4.19
N TYR A 911 37.40 -29.96 -3.48
CA TYR A 911 36.66 -30.29 -2.25
C TYR A 911 37.13 -29.42 -1.09
N ALA A 912 36.21 -28.56 -0.60
CA ALA A 912 36.55 -27.48 0.35
C ALA A 912 36.51 -27.90 1.82
N ARG A 913 36.06 -29.14 2.15
CA ARG A 913 35.91 -29.58 3.55
C ARG A 913 37.11 -30.41 4.06
N SER A 914 38.07 -30.80 3.20
CA SER A 914 39.36 -31.37 3.64
C SER A 914 40.23 -30.30 4.29
N ASP A 915 41.24 -30.66 5.05
CA ASP A 915 42.13 -29.69 5.70
C ASP A 915 42.86 -28.81 4.69
N SER A 916 43.34 -29.40 3.58
CA SER A 916 43.87 -28.62 2.44
C SER A 916 42.81 -27.73 1.78
N GLY A 917 41.59 -28.22 1.67
CA GLY A 917 40.49 -27.45 1.11
C GLY A 917 40.03 -26.25 1.98
N LYS A 918 40.09 -26.39 3.29
CA LYS A 918 39.86 -25.27 4.22
C LYS A 918 40.92 -24.17 4.12
N ILE A 919 42.18 -24.55 4.03
CA ILE A 919 43.30 -23.60 3.81
C ILE A 919 43.13 -22.90 2.47
N PHE A 920 42.85 -23.62 1.41
CA PHE A 920 42.56 -23.06 0.10
C PHE A 920 41.37 -22.05 0.12
N LEU A 921 40.29 -22.41 0.77
CA LEU A 921 39.15 -21.54 0.91
C LEU A 921 39.47 -20.24 1.69
N GLN A 922 40.29 -20.30 2.73
CA GLN A 922 40.78 -19.14 3.44
C GLN A 922 41.65 -18.23 2.55
N GLU A 923 42.48 -18.79 1.71
CA GLU A 923 43.28 -18.02 0.73
C GLU A 923 42.38 -17.33 -0.31
N LEU A 924 41.36 -18.02 -0.83
CA LEU A 924 40.42 -17.44 -1.79
C LEU A 924 39.69 -16.22 -1.18
N ARG A 925 39.29 -16.34 0.09
CA ARG A 925 38.65 -15.23 0.82
C ARG A 925 39.58 -14.05 1.05
N LYS A 926 40.84 -14.32 1.45
CA LYS A 926 41.87 -13.26 1.62
C LYS A 926 42.15 -12.55 0.29
N LYS A 927 42.21 -13.27 -0.82
CA LYS A 927 42.40 -12.70 -2.16
C LYS A 927 41.15 -12.12 -2.79
N ARG A 928 40.00 -12.20 -2.11
CA ARG A 928 38.68 -11.71 -2.56
C ARG A 928 38.27 -12.28 -3.93
N LEU A 929 38.57 -13.57 -4.17
CA LEU A 929 38.27 -14.27 -5.43
C LEU A 929 36.87 -14.90 -5.49
N GLY A 930 35.95 -14.55 -4.64
CA GLY A 930 34.54 -14.92 -4.69
C GLY A 930 33.66 -13.81 -5.29
N PRO A 931 32.43 -14.14 -5.72
CA PRO A 931 31.49 -13.13 -6.23
C PRO A 931 31.16 -12.04 -5.19
N LYS A 932 31.03 -10.80 -5.64
CA LYS A 932 30.50 -9.66 -4.86
C LYS A 932 29.27 -9.12 -5.58
N ILE A 933 28.14 -9.61 -5.18
CA ILE A 933 26.88 -9.41 -5.89
C ILE A 933 25.80 -9.10 -4.87
N THR A 934 24.93 -8.15 -5.19
CA THR A 934 23.66 -7.96 -4.50
C THR A 934 22.61 -8.81 -5.21
N MET A 935 21.84 -9.59 -4.46
CA MET A 935 20.83 -10.50 -5.02
C MET A 935 19.53 -10.39 -4.27
N HIS A 936 18.44 -10.43 -5.02
CA HIS A 936 17.08 -10.50 -4.48
C HIS A 936 16.29 -11.62 -5.15
N ARG A 937 15.51 -12.33 -4.36
CA ARG A 937 14.50 -13.25 -4.87
C ARG A 937 13.19 -12.51 -5.07
N LYS A 938 12.58 -12.65 -6.23
CA LYS A 938 11.33 -12.02 -6.61
C LYS A 938 10.31 -13.03 -7.08
N GLN A 939 9.05 -12.72 -6.81
CA GLN A 939 7.93 -13.40 -7.44
C GLN A 939 7.46 -12.54 -8.62
N VAL A 940 7.52 -13.10 -9.81
CA VAL A 940 7.14 -12.44 -11.07
C VAL A 940 6.03 -13.22 -11.76
N PHE A 941 5.22 -12.53 -12.54
CA PHE A 941 4.19 -13.11 -13.38
C PHE A 941 4.61 -12.91 -14.83
N LEU A 942 4.72 -13.99 -15.55
CA LEU A 942 5.26 -14.03 -16.92
C LEU A 942 4.16 -14.12 -17.97
#